data_3cf771ef49822f4cf7daad72acf0db5a
#
_entry.id   3cf771ef49822f4cf7daad72acf0db5a
#
_cell.length_a   1.000
_cell.length_b   1.000
_cell.length_c   1.000
_cell.angle_alpha   90.00
_cell.angle_beta   90.00
_cell.angle_gamma   90.00
#
_symmetry.space_group_name_H-M   'P 1'
#
loop_
_entity.id
_entity.type
_entity.pdbx_description
1 polymer ?
#
loop_
_entity_poly.entity_id
_entity_poly.type
_entity_poly.pdbx_seq_one_letter_code
_entity_poly.pdbx_strand_id
1 'polypeptide(L)'
;MPSGEYDPDTVEPRWQRRWVDEETYAYPDDDPVDPNTVFSIDTPPPTVSGSLHMGHLYGFTLQDFVARFERMNGGETFFPFGYDDNGIASERLTEDELDVRHQEFERREFQAKCREVCAQYEEQFTENVQSLGVSVDWDHTYQTIEPRVQRVSQLSFLDLYEQGREYREKAPAIWCPECETAISQVETEDDEQDSHFNDIAFPVVGSDAEDDGADEFVISTTRPELLPACVAVFVHPDDDENQGLVGESAEVPLFGHEVPIVADERVDMETGSGIVMCCTFGDQNDIEWYQVHDLDLRVAIDESGHMTDVAEGYEGMHSSEAAEAIVEDLDDEGALLDRRDITHTVNVHERCGTSVEFLVTEQWYIEMLDKTDEYLEIGREMEWSPEKMFTRYEHWVEGLQWDWLISRQRSSGIPFPVWYCGDCGETVVAEKADLPVDPLSDDPPVDACPACGHDAFEPEDDVLDTWATSSLTPLINAGWDWDDEAGEFTMEHPELYRFDLRPQGHDIISFWLFHTLVKCYEHTGEVPFEETMINGHVLDENREKMSKSVGNVVEPEEVLAEFPVDATRYWAAGTAVGDDFPFKEKDLRAGEKLIRKLWNASKLVESLAPEPYPDAPADGELRELDRWLLAELDDRVERLTDLFEDRAFSKARDELRSFFWNTFCDDYLEIAKQREDAAAAYTLRTAHRRFLKLFAPLLAHVTEELWHDMYAEEASDPDAVDAAVADGARDSIHLADWPEPLGLEADHEAGAAATAVVGALRKYKSENQLPLNAELDAVEVYADVRGFEDDVTGVMHVADLAVHPDADAPVETVITGIDLDYATVGPKYGNRVGDIEAAIAREEYEIDGDELHVDGVTLTGDEFSIEEERQYRGDGELLEADDVVVIVSEA
;
A
#
# COMPACT_ATOMS: atom_id res chain seq x y z
N MET A 1 -22.45 29.49 11.34
CA MET A 1 -23.07 29.56 9.99
C MET A 1 -21.99 29.71 8.92
N PRO A 2 -21.92 28.86 7.90
CA PRO A 2 -20.91 28.93 6.85
C PRO A 2 -21.03 30.25 6.08
N SER A 3 -19.99 31.08 6.14
CA SER A 3 -20.00 32.43 5.54
C SER A 3 -18.75 32.64 4.66
N GLY A 4 -18.89 33.37 3.58
CA GLY A 4 -17.78 33.60 2.65
C GLY A 4 -17.45 32.38 1.76
N GLU A 5 -16.22 32.24 1.35
CA GLU A 5 -15.66 31.05 0.70
C GLU A 5 -14.95 30.20 1.76
N TYR A 6 -14.84 28.90 1.52
CA TYR A 6 -14.03 28.03 2.36
C TYR A 6 -12.56 28.44 2.23
N ASP A 7 -11.91 28.65 3.36
CA ASP A 7 -10.50 29.04 3.46
C ASP A 7 -9.71 27.92 4.14
N PRO A 8 -9.14 26.97 3.37
CA PRO A 8 -8.42 25.83 3.93
C PRO A 8 -7.22 26.26 4.80
N ASP A 9 -6.50 27.31 4.39
CA ASP A 9 -5.29 27.80 5.10
C ASP A 9 -5.60 28.25 6.56
N THR A 10 -6.84 28.62 6.82
CA THR A 10 -7.28 29.01 8.17
C THR A 10 -8.00 27.89 8.89
N VAL A 11 -8.83 27.12 8.20
CA VAL A 11 -9.72 26.11 8.81
C VAL A 11 -8.95 24.84 9.17
N GLU A 12 -8.19 24.27 8.23
CA GLU A 12 -7.53 23.00 8.41
C GLU A 12 -6.50 23.01 9.56
N PRO A 13 -5.55 23.98 9.64
CA PRO A 13 -4.61 24.02 10.78
C PRO A 13 -5.27 24.31 12.14
N ARG A 14 -6.46 24.92 12.15
CA ARG A 14 -7.22 25.14 13.38
C ARG A 14 -7.78 23.84 13.92
N TRP A 15 -8.39 22.99 13.04
CA TRP A 15 -8.93 21.70 13.43
C TRP A 15 -7.86 20.72 13.84
N GLN A 16 -6.77 20.64 13.08
CA GLN A 16 -5.60 19.79 13.40
C GLN A 16 -5.09 20.05 14.82
N ARG A 17 -4.86 21.32 15.15
CA ARG A 17 -4.44 21.70 16.52
C ARG A 17 -5.51 21.37 17.57
N ARG A 18 -6.78 21.62 17.26
CA ARG A 18 -7.86 21.38 18.21
C ARG A 18 -8.01 19.89 18.52
N TRP A 19 -7.94 19.03 17.52
CA TRP A 19 -8.01 17.57 17.71
C TRP A 19 -6.89 17.04 18.60
N VAL A 20 -5.66 17.58 18.46
CA VAL A 20 -4.52 17.26 19.33
C VAL A 20 -4.70 17.85 20.73
N ASP A 21 -5.01 19.14 20.85
CA ASP A 21 -5.12 19.84 22.14
C ASP A 21 -6.29 19.31 23.00
N GLU A 22 -7.36 18.83 22.40
CA GLU A 22 -8.56 18.29 23.07
C GLU A 22 -8.54 16.74 23.17
N GLU A 23 -7.44 16.08 22.72
CA GLU A 23 -7.26 14.63 22.73
C GLU A 23 -8.48 13.90 22.12
N THR A 24 -8.98 14.45 20.97
CA THR A 24 -10.26 14.04 20.38
C THR A 24 -10.32 12.55 20.02
N TYR A 25 -9.19 11.94 19.76
CA TYR A 25 -9.06 10.56 19.28
C TYR A 25 -8.37 9.63 20.28
N ALA A 26 -8.19 10.08 21.54
CA ALA A 26 -7.57 9.28 22.59
C ALA A 26 -8.35 7.99 22.86
N TYR A 27 -7.64 6.89 23.01
CA TYR A 27 -8.19 5.62 23.46
C TYR A 27 -8.39 5.65 24.98
N PRO A 28 -9.51 5.14 25.53
CA PRO A 28 -9.82 5.24 26.95
C PRO A 28 -9.06 4.24 27.82
N ASP A 29 -7.81 4.57 28.24
CA ASP A 29 -6.96 3.69 29.05
C ASP A 29 -7.45 3.49 30.49
N ASP A 30 -8.02 4.52 31.11
CA ASP A 30 -8.35 4.53 32.54
C ASP A 30 -9.68 3.82 32.87
N ASP A 31 -10.55 3.57 31.88
CA ASP A 31 -11.86 2.96 32.05
C ASP A 31 -11.87 1.54 31.42
N PRO A 32 -12.54 0.55 32.06
CA PRO A 32 -12.64 -0.79 31.44
C PRO A 32 -13.42 -0.70 30.13
N VAL A 33 -12.73 -0.88 29.02
CA VAL A 33 -13.34 -0.95 27.69
C VAL A 33 -14.02 -2.30 27.51
N ASP A 34 -15.20 -2.33 26.88
CA ASP A 34 -15.83 -3.60 26.47
C ASP A 34 -15.00 -4.20 25.30
N PRO A 35 -14.38 -5.35 25.45
CA PRO A 35 -13.59 -5.94 24.37
C PRO A 35 -14.35 -6.18 23.07
N ASN A 36 -15.68 -6.20 23.10
CA ASN A 36 -16.48 -6.38 21.89
C ASN A 36 -16.71 -5.06 21.11
N THR A 37 -16.33 -3.91 21.68
CA THR A 37 -16.42 -2.60 21.03
C THR A 37 -15.06 -2.06 20.60
N VAL A 38 -13.97 -2.73 20.95
CA VAL A 38 -12.61 -2.35 20.54
C VAL A 38 -12.43 -2.60 19.06
N PHE A 39 -11.80 -1.64 18.37
CA PHE A 39 -11.25 -1.81 17.05
C PHE A 39 -9.78 -1.36 17.08
N SER A 40 -8.88 -2.28 16.95
CA SER A 40 -7.44 -2.06 17.11
C SER A 40 -6.70 -2.09 15.77
N ILE A 41 -5.86 -1.08 15.53
CA ILE A 41 -5.05 -0.93 14.31
C ILE A 41 -3.57 -1.07 14.68
N ASP A 42 -2.89 -2.06 14.09
CA ASP A 42 -1.44 -2.18 14.21
C ASP A 42 -0.76 -1.39 13.10
N THR A 43 -0.56 -0.10 13.34
CA THR A 43 -0.01 0.87 12.38
C THR A 43 1.47 0.61 12.12
N PRO A 44 1.93 0.58 10.84
CA PRO A 44 3.34 0.44 10.53
C PRO A 44 4.14 1.67 11.02
N PRO A 45 5.12 1.50 11.91
CA PRO A 45 6.00 2.59 12.28
C PRO A 45 6.89 2.96 11.08
N PRO A 46 6.84 4.21 10.58
CA PRO A 46 7.71 4.60 9.47
C PRO A 46 9.18 4.55 9.89
N THR A 47 10.00 3.93 9.05
CA THR A 47 11.44 3.85 9.27
C THR A 47 12.08 5.23 9.15
N VAL A 48 12.87 5.62 10.17
CA VAL A 48 13.58 6.90 10.20
C VAL A 48 14.84 6.78 9.33
N SER A 49 14.65 6.88 8.02
CA SER A 49 15.71 6.79 6.98
C SER A 49 15.72 8.01 6.05
N GLY A 50 14.99 9.06 6.39
CA GLY A 50 14.84 10.31 5.64
C GLY A 50 13.37 10.78 5.67
N SER A 51 13.04 11.86 4.95
CA SER A 51 11.69 12.44 4.93
C SER A 51 10.63 11.48 4.39
N LEU A 52 9.40 11.62 4.86
CA LEU A 52 8.24 10.93 4.31
C LEU A 52 7.99 11.35 2.85
N HIS A 53 7.30 10.53 2.09
CA HIS A 53 6.88 10.82 0.72
C HIS A 53 5.37 10.57 0.55
N MET A 54 4.80 10.93 -0.61
CA MET A 54 3.36 10.78 -0.87
C MET A 54 2.82 9.36 -0.70
N GLY A 55 3.67 8.33 -0.85
CA GLY A 55 3.28 6.94 -0.58
C GLY A 55 2.94 6.69 0.89
N HIS A 56 3.71 7.27 1.83
CA HIS A 56 3.41 7.19 3.27
C HIS A 56 2.10 7.91 3.59
N LEU A 57 1.92 9.16 3.08
CA LEU A 57 0.69 9.92 3.31
C LEU A 57 -0.54 9.17 2.76
N TYR A 58 -0.41 8.53 1.62
CA TYR A 58 -1.44 7.67 1.06
C TYR A 58 -1.81 6.52 2.02
N GLY A 59 -0.82 5.78 2.49
CA GLY A 59 -1.03 4.67 3.42
C GLY A 59 -1.71 5.12 4.72
N PHE A 60 -1.23 6.18 5.37
CA PHE A 60 -1.85 6.73 6.58
C PHE A 60 -3.27 7.26 6.34
N THR A 61 -3.52 7.84 5.16
CA THR A 61 -4.88 8.30 4.82
C THR A 61 -5.87 7.15 4.70
N LEU A 62 -5.48 6.02 4.11
CA LEU A 62 -6.34 4.83 4.03
C LEU A 62 -6.65 4.25 5.41
N GLN A 63 -5.66 4.20 6.30
CA GLN A 63 -5.83 3.78 7.69
C GLN A 63 -6.82 4.69 8.41
N ASP A 64 -6.69 6.00 8.22
CA ASP A 64 -7.56 6.99 8.85
C ASP A 64 -9.00 6.92 8.34
N PHE A 65 -9.23 6.51 7.08
CA PHE A 65 -10.59 6.24 6.60
C PHE A 65 -11.25 5.13 7.42
N VAL A 66 -10.53 4.05 7.67
CA VAL A 66 -11.01 2.95 8.52
C VAL A 66 -11.23 3.45 9.95
N ALA A 67 -10.24 4.08 10.57
CA ALA A 67 -10.30 4.54 11.95
C ALA A 67 -11.51 5.47 12.21
N ARG A 68 -11.77 6.41 11.28
CA ARG A 68 -12.92 7.32 11.40
C ARG A 68 -14.24 6.61 11.19
N PHE A 69 -14.32 5.71 10.22
CA PHE A 69 -15.52 4.92 9.97
C PHE A 69 -15.85 4.06 11.19
N GLU A 70 -14.89 3.32 11.74
CA GLU A 70 -15.09 2.43 12.89
C GLU A 70 -15.51 3.21 14.16
N ARG A 71 -14.89 4.37 14.44
CA ARG A 71 -15.33 5.25 15.54
C ARG A 71 -16.78 5.71 15.37
N MET A 72 -17.14 6.12 14.16
CA MET A 72 -18.52 6.53 13.85
C MET A 72 -19.49 5.34 13.88
N ASN A 73 -19.01 4.12 13.61
CA ASN A 73 -19.80 2.89 13.69
C ASN A 73 -19.90 2.30 15.11
N GLY A 74 -19.40 3.03 16.11
CA GLY A 74 -19.52 2.70 17.53
C GLY A 74 -18.33 1.95 18.11
N GLY A 75 -17.20 1.84 17.37
CA GLY A 75 -15.95 1.22 17.84
C GLY A 75 -15.12 2.16 18.71
N GLU A 76 -14.63 1.65 19.85
CA GLU A 76 -13.55 2.29 20.60
C GLU A 76 -12.24 1.98 19.87
N THR A 77 -11.76 2.93 19.05
CA THR A 77 -10.67 2.69 18.10
C THR A 77 -9.32 3.02 18.71
N PHE A 78 -8.45 2.00 18.82
CA PHE A 78 -7.04 2.15 19.14
C PHE A 78 -6.24 2.37 17.85
N PHE A 79 -5.63 3.54 17.69
CA PHE A 79 -4.85 3.93 16.51
C PHE A 79 -3.56 4.61 16.92
N PRO A 80 -2.50 3.85 17.28
CA PRO A 80 -1.22 4.36 17.75
C PRO A 80 -0.34 4.87 16.62
N PHE A 81 0.76 5.57 16.99
CA PHE A 81 1.82 5.93 16.05
C PHE A 81 3.19 5.55 16.60
N GLY A 82 3.99 4.87 15.79
CA GLY A 82 5.36 4.48 16.15
C GLY A 82 6.40 5.11 15.24
N TYR A 83 7.66 5.09 15.68
CA TYR A 83 8.82 5.48 14.88
C TYR A 83 9.80 4.30 14.89
N ASP A 84 10.18 3.82 13.68
CA ASP A 84 11.21 2.80 13.56
C ASP A 84 12.58 3.47 13.38
N ASP A 85 13.18 3.82 14.53
CA ASP A 85 14.35 4.69 14.67
C ASP A 85 15.61 3.95 15.12
N ASN A 86 15.68 2.63 14.94
CA ASN A 86 16.85 1.82 15.29
C ASN A 86 17.49 1.15 14.08
N GLY A 87 18.73 0.63 14.29
CA GLY A 87 19.46 -0.20 13.33
C GLY A 87 20.06 0.54 12.15
N ILE A 88 20.33 -0.21 11.08
CA ILE A 88 21.14 0.23 9.94
C ILE A 88 20.57 1.45 9.20
N ALA A 89 19.25 1.57 9.10
CA ALA A 89 18.61 2.68 8.37
C ALA A 89 18.89 4.03 9.05
N SER A 90 18.72 4.09 10.37
CA SER A 90 18.96 5.28 11.17
C SER A 90 20.44 5.63 11.28
N GLU A 91 21.32 4.62 11.31
CA GLU A 91 22.77 4.83 11.26
C GLU A 91 23.21 5.47 9.95
N ARG A 92 22.79 4.91 8.81
CA ARG A 92 23.13 5.46 7.50
C ARG A 92 22.60 6.88 7.31
N LEU A 93 21.39 7.15 7.75
CA LEU A 93 20.83 8.50 7.76
C LEU A 93 21.76 9.45 8.55
N THR A 94 22.26 9.00 9.69
CA THR A 94 23.15 9.79 10.54
C THR A 94 24.51 10.00 9.90
N GLU A 95 25.07 8.97 9.25
CA GLU A 95 26.32 9.06 8.51
C GLU A 95 26.22 10.07 7.37
N ASP A 96 25.13 10.03 6.60
CA ASP A 96 24.87 10.91 5.46
C ASP A 96 24.63 12.36 5.91
N GLU A 97 23.79 12.59 6.94
CA GLU A 97 23.47 13.94 7.44
C GLU A 97 24.66 14.65 8.06
N LEU A 98 25.55 13.90 8.74
CA LEU A 98 26.70 14.47 9.44
C LEU A 98 28.01 14.37 8.64
N ASP A 99 28.02 13.70 7.48
CA ASP A 99 29.20 13.39 6.65
C ASP A 99 30.30 12.69 7.50
N VAL A 100 29.91 11.61 8.20
CA VAL A 100 30.79 10.83 9.10
C VAL A 100 30.61 9.33 8.85
N ARG A 101 31.53 8.53 9.43
CA ARG A 101 31.39 7.07 9.48
C ARG A 101 31.29 6.59 10.91
N HIS A 102 30.49 5.56 11.18
CA HIS A 102 30.28 5.04 12.54
C HIS A 102 31.59 4.57 13.19
N GLN A 103 32.55 4.03 12.42
CA GLN A 103 33.86 3.57 12.90
C GLN A 103 34.74 4.72 13.44
N GLU A 104 34.42 6.00 13.17
CA GLU A 104 35.17 7.16 13.66
C GLU A 104 34.87 7.48 15.13
N PHE A 105 33.88 6.84 15.75
CA PHE A 105 33.37 7.13 17.08
C PHE A 105 33.36 5.88 17.97
N GLU A 106 33.40 6.09 19.26
CA GLU A 106 33.01 5.08 20.23
C GLU A 106 31.49 4.83 20.11
N ARG A 107 31.06 3.58 20.24
CA ARG A 107 29.66 3.14 20.02
C ARG A 107 28.61 4.05 20.67
N ARG A 108 28.77 4.38 21.96
CA ARG A 108 27.84 5.24 22.69
C ARG A 108 27.78 6.68 22.19
N GLU A 109 28.93 7.20 21.70
CA GLU A 109 28.99 8.55 21.14
C GLU A 109 28.21 8.58 19.81
N PHE A 110 28.37 7.54 18.98
CA PHE A 110 27.66 7.44 17.72
C PHE A 110 26.16 7.22 17.93
N GLN A 111 25.75 6.34 18.84
CA GLN A 111 24.34 6.15 19.24
C GLN A 111 23.66 7.46 19.68
N ALA A 112 24.36 8.30 20.41
CA ALA A 112 23.83 9.60 20.82
C ALA A 112 23.59 10.53 19.63
N LYS A 113 24.46 10.47 18.60
CA LYS A 113 24.27 11.20 17.34
C LYS A 113 23.08 10.68 16.55
N CYS A 114 22.91 9.35 16.46
CA CYS A 114 21.75 8.74 15.81
C CYS A 114 20.44 9.23 16.46
N ARG A 115 20.34 9.21 17.79
CA ARG A 115 19.15 9.72 18.49
C ARG A 115 18.88 11.19 18.22
N GLU A 116 19.94 12.04 18.13
CA GLU A 116 19.77 13.48 17.84
C GLU A 116 19.27 13.71 16.41
N VAL A 117 19.74 12.94 15.45
CA VAL A 117 19.30 13.03 14.05
C VAL A 117 17.89 12.46 13.91
N CYS A 118 17.61 11.26 14.45
CA CYS A 118 16.30 10.64 14.40
C CYS A 118 15.20 11.54 14.98
N ALA A 119 15.44 12.15 16.15
CA ALA A 119 14.48 13.04 16.80
C ALA A 119 14.02 14.22 15.91
N GLN A 120 14.87 14.71 15.00
CA GLN A 120 14.50 15.76 14.05
C GLN A 120 13.54 15.25 12.97
N TYR A 121 13.75 14.04 12.49
CA TYR A 121 12.87 13.41 11.50
C TYR A 121 11.54 12.96 12.13
N GLU A 122 11.54 12.46 13.36
CA GLU A 122 10.34 12.11 14.12
C GLU A 122 9.43 13.34 14.32
N GLU A 123 10.01 14.52 14.64
CA GLU A 123 9.26 15.78 14.70
C GLU A 123 8.63 16.11 13.33
N GLN A 124 9.39 15.97 12.24
CA GLN A 124 8.86 16.18 10.87
C GLN A 124 7.76 15.18 10.50
N PHE A 125 7.93 13.90 10.86
CA PHE A 125 6.89 12.88 10.61
C PHE A 125 5.61 13.21 11.35
N THR A 126 5.73 13.59 12.63
CA THR A 126 4.61 14.05 13.44
C THR A 126 3.88 15.23 12.78
N GLU A 127 4.63 16.26 12.36
CA GLU A 127 4.06 17.43 11.70
C GLU A 127 3.34 17.06 10.40
N ASN A 128 3.91 16.18 9.59
CA ASN A 128 3.31 15.74 8.32
C ASN A 128 2.00 14.97 8.56
N VAL A 129 1.98 14.03 9.50
CA VAL A 129 0.81 13.21 9.80
C VAL A 129 -0.29 14.05 10.47
N GLN A 130 0.06 14.95 11.39
CA GLN A 130 -0.88 15.91 11.98
C GLN A 130 -1.45 16.87 10.93
N SER A 131 -0.62 17.36 10.02
CA SER A 131 -1.05 18.24 8.92
C SER A 131 -2.03 17.53 7.96
N LEU A 132 -1.90 16.21 7.77
CA LEU A 132 -2.84 15.41 7.00
C LEU A 132 -4.17 15.19 7.74
N GLY A 133 -4.21 15.52 9.04
CA GLY A 133 -5.38 15.35 9.90
C GLY A 133 -5.70 13.89 10.20
N VAL A 134 -4.69 13.03 10.28
CA VAL A 134 -4.85 11.63 10.66
C VAL A 134 -5.28 11.53 12.12
N SER A 135 -6.26 10.70 12.42
CA SER A 135 -6.89 10.56 13.74
C SER A 135 -6.16 9.58 14.66
N VAL A 136 -4.84 9.74 14.73
CA VAL A 136 -3.94 8.99 15.61
C VAL A 136 -4.18 9.39 17.07
N ASP A 137 -4.05 8.45 17.96
CA ASP A 137 -3.90 8.70 19.39
C ASP A 137 -2.44 9.03 19.70
N TRP A 138 -2.17 10.31 19.91
CA TRP A 138 -0.80 10.82 20.14
C TRP A 138 -0.25 10.52 21.54
N ASP A 139 -1.08 10.06 22.48
CA ASP A 139 -0.64 9.60 23.79
C ASP A 139 -0.04 8.19 23.72
N HIS A 140 -0.45 7.41 22.71
CA HIS A 140 0.09 6.08 22.40
C HIS A 140 1.13 6.14 21.29
N THR A 141 2.25 6.85 21.55
CA THR A 141 3.41 6.86 20.65
C THR A 141 4.57 6.07 21.25
N TYR A 142 5.42 5.51 20.38
CA TYR A 142 6.62 4.77 20.79
C TYR A 142 7.75 4.92 19.76
N GLN A 143 9.00 4.81 20.26
CA GLN A 143 10.20 4.65 19.44
C GLN A 143 10.73 3.23 19.58
N THR A 144 11.14 2.61 18.45
CA THR A 144 11.69 1.25 18.50
C THR A 144 12.97 1.13 19.31
N ILE A 145 13.71 2.24 19.53
CA ILE A 145 14.91 2.30 20.35
C ILE A 145 14.66 2.68 21.82
N GLU A 146 13.42 2.98 22.24
CA GLU A 146 13.16 3.36 23.63
C GLU A 146 13.30 2.16 24.61
N PRO A 147 13.62 2.39 25.91
CA PRO A 147 13.90 1.29 26.86
C PRO A 147 12.79 0.26 27.00
N ARG A 148 11.51 0.66 26.92
CA ARG A 148 10.35 -0.25 26.97
C ARG A 148 10.37 -1.21 25.79
N VAL A 149 10.60 -0.70 24.59
CA VAL A 149 10.64 -1.52 23.37
C VAL A 149 11.91 -2.39 23.32
N GLN A 150 13.05 -1.85 23.75
CA GLN A 150 14.27 -2.68 23.92
C GLN A 150 14.03 -3.87 24.84
N ARG A 151 13.32 -3.67 25.98
CA ARG A 151 12.93 -4.74 26.89
C ARG A 151 12.07 -5.80 26.20
N VAL A 152 11.04 -5.40 25.45
CA VAL A 152 10.16 -6.33 24.71
C VAL A 152 10.96 -7.14 23.67
N SER A 153 11.87 -6.48 22.93
CA SER A 153 12.75 -7.15 21.97
C SER A 153 13.67 -8.18 22.62
N GLN A 154 14.30 -7.81 23.74
CA GLN A 154 15.18 -8.72 24.46
C GLN A 154 14.42 -9.84 25.18
N LEU A 155 13.20 -9.59 25.65
CA LEU A 155 12.31 -10.65 26.16
C LEU A 155 11.93 -11.63 25.05
N SER A 156 11.64 -11.13 23.85
CA SER A 156 11.36 -11.98 22.70
C SER A 156 12.55 -12.87 22.35
N PHE A 157 13.78 -12.32 22.34
CA PHE A 157 14.99 -13.11 22.16
C PHE A 157 15.11 -14.21 23.23
N LEU A 158 14.99 -13.87 24.51
CA LEU A 158 15.14 -14.84 25.60
C LEU A 158 14.08 -15.96 25.54
N ASP A 159 12.85 -15.63 25.20
CA ASP A 159 11.77 -16.60 25.09
C ASP A 159 12.01 -17.59 23.94
N LEU A 160 12.36 -17.10 22.75
CA LEU A 160 12.67 -17.95 21.59
C LEU A 160 13.95 -18.77 21.80
N TYR A 161 14.96 -18.22 22.50
CA TYR A 161 16.17 -18.94 22.88
C TYR A 161 15.85 -20.08 23.85
N GLU A 162 15.02 -19.85 24.88
CA GLU A 162 14.56 -20.90 25.82
C GLU A 162 13.73 -21.97 25.12
N GLN A 163 12.97 -21.63 24.08
CA GLN A 163 12.23 -22.56 23.24
C GLN A 163 13.14 -23.34 22.28
N GLY A 164 14.39 -22.91 22.10
CA GLY A 164 15.34 -23.48 21.14
C GLY A 164 15.08 -23.07 19.68
N ARG A 165 14.32 -22.01 19.48
CA ARG A 165 14.03 -21.42 18.14
C ARG A 165 15.11 -20.42 17.70
N GLU A 166 15.78 -19.76 18.65
CA GLU A 166 16.94 -18.91 18.39
C GLU A 166 18.24 -19.67 18.69
N TYR A 167 19.18 -19.62 17.76
CA TYR A 167 20.45 -20.31 17.85
C TYR A 167 21.58 -19.51 17.22
N ARG A 168 22.84 -19.79 17.64
CA ARG A 168 24.04 -19.20 17.07
C ARG A 168 24.83 -20.25 16.30
N GLU A 169 25.19 -19.95 15.08
CA GLU A 169 25.95 -20.85 14.24
C GLU A 169 27.03 -20.13 13.43
N LYS A 170 28.15 -20.80 13.23
CA LYS A 170 29.16 -20.38 12.28
C LYS A 170 28.90 -21.01 10.91
N ALA A 171 28.24 -20.26 10.05
CA ALA A 171 27.78 -20.70 8.74
C ALA A 171 28.04 -19.64 7.66
N PRO A 172 27.97 -20.01 6.36
CA PRO A 172 27.89 -19.01 5.29
C PRO A 172 26.68 -18.13 5.49
N ALA A 173 26.91 -16.81 5.44
CA ALA A 173 25.88 -15.80 5.57
C ALA A 173 25.96 -14.80 4.44
N ILE A 174 24.85 -14.21 4.03
CA ILE A 174 24.81 -13.10 3.08
C ILE A 174 25.42 -11.87 3.76
N TRP A 175 26.36 -11.22 3.09
CA TRP A 175 27.15 -10.12 3.64
C TRP A 175 27.14 -8.92 2.72
N CYS A 176 26.95 -7.72 3.26
CA CYS A 176 27.11 -6.47 2.53
C CYS A 176 28.47 -5.85 2.84
N PRO A 177 29.42 -5.79 1.86
CA PRO A 177 30.75 -5.26 2.12
C PRO A 177 30.81 -3.73 2.31
N GLU A 178 29.86 -2.99 1.79
CA GLU A 178 29.75 -1.52 2.01
C GLU A 178 29.20 -1.18 3.41
N CYS A 179 28.24 -1.97 3.88
CA CYS A 179 27.67 -1.79 5.22
C CYS A 179 28.47 -2.56 6.29
N GLU A 180 29.40 -3.42 5.89
CA GLU A 180 30.22 -4.27 6.77
C GLU A 180 29.36 -5.05 7.78
N THR A 181 28.27 -5.70 7.30
CA THR A 181 27.33 -6.46 8.14
C THR A 181 26.69 -7.59 7.39
N ALA A 182 26.34 -8.65 8.11
CA ALA A 182 25.45 -9.69 7.61
C ALA A 182 24.04 -9.15 7.38
N ILE A 183 23.35 -9.66 6.38
CA ILE A 183 21.97 -9.33 6.04
C ILE A 183 21.15 -10.61 5.84
N SER A 184 19.83 -10.49 5.98
CA SER A 184 18.91 -11.59 5.76
C SER A 184 18.48 -11.72 4.30
N GLN A 185 17.92 -12.87 3.91
CA GLN A 185 17.44 -13.09 2.52
C GLN A 185 16.46 -12.00 2.06
N VAL A 186 15.61 -11.51 2.96
CA VAL A 186 14.60 -10.51 2.62
C VAL A 186 15.18 -9.13 2.28
N GLU A 187 16.41 -8.83 2.72
CA GLU A 187 17.09 -7.55 2.48
C GLU A 187 17.88 -7.52 1.16
N THR A 188 17.73 -8.56 0.34
CA THR A 188 18.34 -8.61 -0.99
C THR A 188 17.32 -8.25 -2.08
N GLU A 189 17.79 -7.49 -3.08
CA GLU A 189 17.03 -7.16 -4.29
C GLU A 189 17.80 -7.64 -5.52
N ASP A 190 17.06 -7.98 -6.57
CA ASP A 190 17.63 -8.31 -7.87
C ASP A 190 17.91 -7.02 -8.66
N ASP A 191 19.16 -6.85 -9.13
CA ASP A 191 19.57 -5.74 -9.98
C ASP A 191 20.18 -6.24 -11.30
N GLU A 192 19.78 -5.65 -12.43
CA GLU A 192 20.32 -5.98 -13.74
C GLU A 192 21.61 -5.17 -13.99
N GLN A 193 22.74 -5.87 -14.04
CA GLN A 193 24.06 -5.27 -14.25
C GLN A 193 24.73 -5.74 -15.54
N ASP A 194 25.41 -4.80 -16.21
CA ASP A 194 26.29 -5.11 -17.32
C ASP A 194 27.62 -5.71 -16.83
N SER A 195 27.98 -6.86 -17.33
CA SER A 195 29.15 -7.62 -16.92
C SER A 195 29.78 -8.36 -18.12
N HIS A 196 30.75 -9.22 -17.86
CA HIS A 196 31.42 -10.01 -18.88
C HIS A 196 31.48 -11.48 -18.45
N PHE A 197 31.18 -12.40 -19.36
CA PHE A 197 31.70 -13.75 -19.25
C PHE A 197 33.16 -13.79 -19.71
N ASN A 198 34.04 -14.27 -18.83
CA ASN A 198 35.45 -14.50 -19.08
C ASN A 198 35.65 -16.00 -19.25
N ASP A 199 35.99 -16.44 -20.47
CA ASP A 199 36.27 -17.84 -20.78
C ASP A 199 37.76 -18.13 -20.49
N ILE A 200 38.00 -18.88 -19.41
CA ILE A 200 39.34 -19.11 -18.86
C ILE A 200 39.76 -20.58 -19.07
N ALA A 201 40.94 -20.80 -19.56
CA ALA A 201 41.54 -22.14 -19.74
C ALA A 201 42.08 -22.66 -18.39
N PHE A 202 41.58 -23.80 -17.94
CA PHE A 202 42.04 -24.51 -16.76
C PHE A 202 42.86 -25.75 -17.17
N PRO A 203 44.17 -25.82 -16.84
CA PRO A 203 45.01 -26.99 -17.12
C PRO A 203 44.59 -28.21 -16.29
N VAL A 204 44.57 -29.39 -16.90
CA VAL A 204 44.37 -30.67 -16.19
C VAL A 204 45.69 -31.18 -15.65
N VAL A 205 45.76 -31.45 -14.34
CA VAL A 205 47.00 -31.89 -13.68
C VAL A 205 47.33 -33.33 -14.07
N GLY A 206 48.54 -33.56 -14.57
CA GLY A 206 49.07 -34.88 -14.88
C GLY A 206 48.69 -35.42 -16.26
N SER A 207 48.06 -34.66 -17.14
CA SER A 207 47.91 -35.04 -18.55
C SER A 207 49.28 -34.98 -19.23
N ASP A 208 49.92 -36.16 -19.49
CA ASP A 208 51.07 -36.24 -20.36
C ASP A 208 50.59 -36.09 -21.81
N ALA A 209 51.22 -35.25 -22.61
CA ALA A 209 50.91 -34.96 -24.02
C ALA A 209 50.91 -36.18 -25.00
N GLU A 210 50.94 -37.39 -24.46
CA GLU A 210 50.92 -38.65 -25.19
C GLU A 210 49.63 -39.49 -25.01
N ASP A 211 48.70 -39.05 -24.05
CA ASP A 211 47.39 -39.69 -23.88
C ASP A 211 46.30 -38.83 -24.54
N ASP A 212 45.27 -39.45 -25.14
CA ASP A 212 44.16 -38.78 -25.82
C ASP A 212 43.22 -38.00 -24.81
N GLY A 213 43.68 -37.57 -23.62
CA GLY A 213 43.00 -36.73 -22.65
C GLY A 213 43.08 -35.25 -23.03
N ALA A 214 42.07 -34.45 -22.61
CA ALA A 214 42.14 -33.00 -22.78
C ALA A 214 43.22 -32.41 -21.88
N ASP A 215 44.12 -31.59 -22.44
CA ASP A 215 45.20 -30.92 -21.71
C ASP A 215 44.65 -29.73 -20.87
N GLU A 216 43.49 -29.18 -21.27
CA GLU A 216 42.82 -28.05 -20.66
C GLU A 216 41.32 -28.11 -20.94
N PHE A 217 40.50 -27.44 -20.12
CA PHE A 217 39.10 -27.21 -20.34
C PHE A 217 38.74 -25.74 -20.05
N VAL A 218 37.55 -25.30 -20.41
CA VAL A 218 37.14 -23.88 -20.30
C VAL A 218 36.15 -23.71 -19.19
N ILE A 219 36.36 -22.71 -18.35
CA ILE A 219 35.38 -22.18 -17.39
C ILE A 219 34.96 -20.78 -17.81
N SER A 220 33.65 -20.52 -17.90
CA SER A 220 33.13 -19.21 -18.17
C SER A 220 32.67 -18.61 -16.82
N THR A 221 33.29 -17.53 -16.36
CA THR A 221 32.95 -16.87 -15.10
C THR A 221 32.69 -15.38 -15.29
N THR A 222 31.75 -14.86 -14.51
CA THR A 222 31.50 -13.42 -14.34
C THR A 222 32.29 -12.84 -13.17
N ARG A 223 32.86 -13.71 -12.29
CA ARG A 223 33.57 -13.34 -11.06
C ARG A 223 35.03 -13.86 -11.07
N PRO A 224 35.92 -13.31 -11.90
CA PRO A 224 37.30 -13.75 -11.96
C PRO A 224 38.09 -13.52 -10.67
N GLU A 225 37.68 -12.55 -9.83
CA GLU A 225 38.26 -12.27 -8.52
C GLU A 225 38.10 -13.43 -7.53
N LEU A 226 37.21 -14.37 -7.79
CA LEU A 226 37.02 -15.55 -6.95
C LEU A 226 37.93 -16.74 -7.34
N LEU A 227 38.73 -16.66 -8.41
CA LEU A 227 39.70 -17.70 -8.75
C LEU A 227 40.58 -18.17 -7.58
N PRO A 228 41.14 -17.29 -6.71
CA PRO A 228 41.94 -17.71 -5.58
C PRO A 228 41.17 -18.51 -4.54
N ALA A 229 39.81 -18.39 -4.52
CA ALA A 229 38.92 -19.13 -3.65
C ALA A 229 38.38 -20.42 -4.28
N CYS A 230 38.80 -20.79 -5.50
CA CYS A 230 38.37 -22.03 -6.16
C CYS A 230 38.84 -23.24 -5.36
N VAL A 231 37.91 -24.15 -5.00
CA VAL A 231 38.16 -25.34 -4.18
C VAL A 231 37.76 -26.64 -4.90
N ALA A 232 36.96 -26.55 -5.94
CA ALA A 232 36.56 -27.68 -6.77
C ALA A 232 36.08 -27.19 -8.14
N VAL A 233 36.01 -28.11 -9.10
CA VAL A 233 35.34 -27.94 -10.39
C VAL A 233 34.26 -29.00 -10.52
N PHE A 234 33.08 -28.59 -10.98
CA PHE A 234 31.92 -29.48 -11.11
C PHE A 234 31.52 -29.65 -12.57
N VAL A 235 31.14 -30.91 -12.91
CA VAL A 235 30.67 -31.36 -14.21
C VAL A 235 29.37 -32.13 -14.02
N HIS A 236 28.39 -31.89 -14.88
CA HIS A 236 27.11 -32.63 -14.78
C HIS A 236 27.32 -34.12 -15.12
N PRO A 237 26.75 -35.09 -14.35
CA PRO A 237 26.96 -36.51 -14.60
C PRO A 237 26.45 -37.02 -15.96
N ASP A 238 25.51 -36.31 -16.59
CA ASP A 238 24.98 -36.63 -17.92
C ASP A 238 25.68 -35.86 -19.06
N ASP A 239 26.75 -35.11 -18.78
CA ASP A 239 27.58 -34.46 -19.80
C ASP A 239 28.59 -35.42 -20.40
N ASP A 240 28.19 -36.08 -21.48
CA ASP A 240 29.03 -37.06 -22.21
C ASP A 240 30.37 -36.47 -22.72
N GLU A 241 30.47 -35.17 -22.96
CA GLU A 241 31.67 -34.51 -23.50
C GLU A 241 32.74 -34.30 -22.42
N ASN A 242 32.32 -33.92 -21.18
CA ASN A 242 33.22 -33.56 -20.11
C ASN A 242 33.37 -34.66 -19.01
N GLN A 243 32.64 -35.76 -19.11
CA GLN A 243 32.76 -36.88 -18.17
C GLN A 243 34.18 -37.45 -18.01
N GLY A 244 35.01 -37.32 -19.04
CA GLY A 244 36.39 -37.74 -18.99
C GLY A 244 37.25 -36.97 -17.98
N LEU A 245 36.80 -35.80 -17.52
CA LEU A 245 37.52 -34.96 -16.58
C LEU A 245 37.22 -35.36 -15.10
N VAL A 246 36.12 -36.04 -14.85
CA VAL A 246 35.68 -36.39 -13.49
C VAL A 246 36.65 -37.36 -12.84
N GLY A 247 37.15 -36.96 -11.65
CA GLY A 247 38.16 -37.71 -10.88
C GLY A 247 39.60 -37.29 -11.16
N GLU A 248 39.84 -36.43 -12.12
CA GLU A 248 41.11 -35.75 -12.32
C GLU A 248 41.21 -34.49 -11.44
N SER A 249 42.33 -33.77 -11.48
CA SER A 249 42.54 -32.48 -10.83
C SER A 249 42.81 -31.39 -11.86
N ALA A 250 42.38 -30.16 -11.55
CA ALA A 250 42.71 -28.98 -12.34
C ALA A 250 43.68 -28.07 -11.56
N GLU A 251 44.53 -27.34 -12.28
CA GLU A 251 45.32 -26.25 -11.71
C GLU A 251 44.61 -24.92 -11.94
N VAL A 252 44.43 -24.14 -10.88
CA VAL A 252 43.76 -22.84 -10.96
C VAL A 252 44.70 -21.83 -11.60
N PRO A 253 44.35 -21.22 -12.75
CA PRO A 253 45.21 -20.27 -13.47
C PRO A 253 45.60 -19.09 -12.58
N LEU A 254 46.83 -18.56 -12.79
CA LEU A 254 47.51 -17.52 -11.99
C LEU A 254 47.88 -17.95 -10.55
N PHE A 255 47.08 -18.75 -9.87
CA PHE A 255 47.26 -19.10 -8.47
C PHE A 255 47.90 -20.46 -8.22
N GLY A 256 47.92 -21.35 -9.22
CA GLY A 256 48.69 -22.58 -9.28
C GLY A 256 48.36 -23.66 -8.24
N HIS A 257 47.26 -23.50 -7.48
CA HIS A 257 46.80 -24.56 -6.59
C HIS A 257 45.91 -25.57 -7.33
N GLU A 258 45.96 -26.83 -6.87
CA GLU A 258 45.24 -27.93 -7.51
C GLU A 258 43.86 -28.13 -6.83
N VAL A 259 42.82 -28.34 -7.64
CA VAL A 259 41.44 -28.59 -7.20
C VAL A 259 40.89 -29.88 -7.85
N PRO A 260 40.02 -30.65 -7.15
CA PRO A 260 39.40 -31.85 -7.70
C PRO A 260 38.32 -31.52 -8.73
N ILE A 261 38.12 -32.37 -9.72
CA ILE A 261 36.99 -32.32 -10.66
C ILE A 261 35.98 -33.39 -10.26
N VAL A 262 34.75 -32.96 -9.90
CA VAL A 262 33.71 -33.79 -9.30
C VAL A 262 32.45 -33.75 -10.15
N ALA A 263 31.65 -34.84 -10.14
CA ALA A 263 30.35 -34.85 -10.81
C ALA A 263 29.24 -34.45 -9.85
N ASP A 264 28.36 -33.53 -10.29
CA ASP A 264 27.17 -33.13 -9.51
C ASP A 264 26.01 -32.77 -10.44
N GLU A 265 24.78 -33.20 -10.06
CA GLU A 265 23.55 -32.98 -10.86
C GLU A 265 23.06 -31.51 -10.86
N ARG A 266 23.58 -30.65 -9.98
CA ARG A 266 23.22 -29.22 -9.88
C ARG A 266 23.87 -28.37 -10.95
N VAL A 267 24.85 -28.87 -11.67
CA VAL A 267 25.54 -28.14 -12.76
C VAL A 267 24.58 -27.92 -13.93
N ASP A 268 24.41 -26.65 -14.34
CA ASP A 268 23.68 -26.34 -15.54
C ASP A 268 24.54 -26.48 -16.78
N MET A 269 24.25 -27.49 -17.60
CA MET A 269 24.98 -27.78 -18.84
C MET A 269 24.77 -26.74 -19.96
N GLU A 270 23.73 -25.89 -19.85
CA GLU A 270 23.40 -24.92 -20.89
C GLU A 270 24.01 -23.52 -20.60
N THR A 271 24.49 -23.29 -19.37
CA THR A 271 25.11 -22.03 -18.97
C THR A 271 26.62 -22.05 -19.11
N GLY A 272 27.22 -21.01 -19.73
CA GLY A 272 28.65 -20.83 -19.89
C GLY A 272 29.29 -21.94 -20.72
N SER A 273 30.28 -22.66 -20.14
CA SER A 273 30.95 -23.81 -20.73
C SER A 273 30.33 -25.17 -20.35
N GLY A 274 29.30 -25.17 -19.44
CA GLY A 274 28.76 -26.38 -18.82
C GLY A 274 29.67 -27.00 -17.78
N ILE A 275 30.78 -26.37 -17.45
CA ILE A 275 31.70 -26.71 -16.36
C ILE A 275 31.76 -25.52 -15.40
N VAL A 276 31.63 -25.74 -14.12
CA VAL A 276 31.54 -24.68 -13.11
C VAL A 276 32.67 -24.81 -12.10
N MET A 277 33.37 -23.72 -11.80
CA MET A 277 34.27 -23.65 -10.66
C MET A 277 33.43 -23.38 -9.40
N CYS A 278 33.68 -24.08 -8.31
CA CYS A 278 33.16 -23.78 -7.00
C CYS A 278 34.18 -22.96 -6.23
N CYS A 279 33.76 -21.78 -5.83
CA CYS A 279 34.56 -20.87 -5.01
C CYS A 279 33.88 -20.75 -3.65
N THR A 280 34.59 -20.52 -2.59
CA THR A 280 33.96 -20.39 -1.27
C THR A 280 33.89 -18.92 -0.82
N PHE A 281 32.78 -18.11 -1.20
CA PHE A 281 31.63 -18.56 -1.97
C PHE A 281 31.28 -17.51 -3.05
N GLY A 282 30.88 -17.96 -4.24
CA GLY A 282 30.44 -17.07 -5.34
C GLY A 282 28.92 -16.94 -5.42
N ASP A 283 28.20 -18.02 -5.09
CA ASP A 283 26.73 -18.06 -5.07
C ASP A 283 26.21 -19.13 -4.10
N GLN A 284 24.89 -19.33 -4.07
CA GLN A 284 24.24 -20.30 -3.21
C GLN A 284 24.59 -21.76 -3.58
N ASN A 285 24.82 -22.10 -4.86
CA ASN A 285 25.19 -23.44 -5.26
C ASN A 285 26.56 -23.83 -4.67
N ASP A 286 27.47 -22.86 -4.59
CA ASP A 286 28.79 -23.05 -3.97
C ASP A 286 28.66 -23.46 -2.49
N ILE A 287 27.70 -22.89 -1.77
CA ILE A 287 27.40 -23.21 -0.36
C ILE A 287 26.86 -24.65 -0.24
N GLU A 288 25.93 -25.05 -1.12
CA GLU A 288 25.41 -26.42 -1.14
C GLU A 288 26.50 -27.44 -1.47
N TRP A 289 27.36 -27.16 -2.46
CA TRP A 289 28.49 -28.02 -2.78
C TRP A 289 29.49 -28.11 -1.64
N TYR A 290 29.79 -27.00 -0.98
CA TYR A 290 30.67 -26.95 0.19
C TYR A 290 30.16 -27.90 1.29
N GLN A 291 28.87 -27.87 1.60
CA GLN A 291 28.26 -28.71 2.62
C GLN A 291 28.19 -30.20 2.23
N VAL A 292 27.82 -30.50 0.97
CA VAL A 292 27.60 -31.87 0.49
C VAL A 292 28.92 -32.59 0.23
N HIS A 293 29.94 -31.90 -0.26
CA HIS A 293 31.20 -32.50 -0.68
C HIS A 293 32.35 -32.33 0.31
N ASP A 294 32.09 -31.74 1.49
CA ASP A 294 33.11 -31.50 2.56
C ASP A 294 34.38 -30.78 1.97
N LEU A 295 34.13 -29.68 1.25
CA LEU A 295 35.19 -28.92 0.55
C LEU A 295 35.98 -28.05 1.53
N ASP A 296 37.22 -27.69 1.13
CA ASP A 296 38.04 -26.76 1.90
C ASP A 296 37.47 -25.33 1.81
N LEU A 297 37.63 -24.54 2.89
CA LEU A 297 37.26 -23.13 2.94
C LEU A 297 38.46 -22.25 2.55
N ARG A 298 38.29 -21.42 1.51
CA ARG A 298 39.27 -20.42 1.07
C ARG A 298 38.58 -19.06 0.89
N VAL A 299 38.81 -18.15 1.81
CA VAL A 299 38.19 -16.83 1.79
C VAL A 299 39.01 -15.87 0.95
N ALA A 300 38.53 -15.46 -0.23
CA ALA A 300 39.23 -14.53 -1.11
C ALA A 300 38.89 -13.06 -0.87
N ILE A 301 37.71 -12.77 -0.34
CA ILE A 301 37.18 -11.40 -0.09
C ILE A 301 36.92 -11.29 1.41
N ASP A 302 37.38 -10.21 2.03
CA ASP A 302 37.15 -9.91 3.45
C ASP A 302 35.81 -9.16 3.69
N GLU A 303 35.51 -8.85 4.96
CA GLU A 303 34.30 -8.19 5.40
C GLU A 303 34.11 -6.79 4.78
N SER A 304 35.19 -6.15 4.33
CA SER A 304 35.19 -4.81 3.71
C SER A 304 35.21 -4.84 2.17
N GLY A 305 35.09 -6.04 1.56
CA GLY A 305 35.10 -6.22 0.11
C GLY A 305 36.49 -6.18 -0.53
N HIS A 306 37.57 -6.31 0.27
CA HIS A 306 38.93 -6.34 -0.23
C HIS A 306 39.50 -7.76 -0.32
N MET A 307 40.41 -7.97 -1.24
CA MET A 307 41.06 -9.28 -1.44
C MET A 307 41.96 -9.63 -0.26
N THR A 308 41.85 -10.86 0.24
CA THR A 308 42.66 -11.40 1.32
C THR A 308 44.04 -11.89 0.85
N ASP A 309 44.85 -12.41 1.77
CA ASP A 309 46.16 -12.96 1.52
C ASP A 309 46.17 -14.19 0.55
N VAL A 310 45.04 -14.93 0.42
CA VAL A 310 44.92 -16.03 -0.55
C VAL A 310 44.95 -15.58 -2.01
N ALA A 311 44.65 -14.29 -2.24
CA ALA A 311 44.71 -13.64 -3.56
C ALA A 311 46.14 -13.20 -3.94
N GLU A 312 47.15 -13.45 -3.08
CA GLU A 312 48.58 -13.20 -3.32
C GLU A 312 48.88 -11.76 -3.83
N GLY A 313 49.17 -11.62 -5.13
CA GLY A 313 49.55 -10.33 -5.75
C GLY A 313 48.45 -9.27 -5.73
N TYR A 314 47.20 -9.63 -5.41
CA TYR A 314 46.02 -8.76 -5.40
C TYR A 314 45.53 -8.44 -3.97
N GLU A 315 46.25 -8.93 -2.93
CA GLU A 315 45.92 -8.66 -1.52
C GLU A 315 45.69 -7.18 -1.26
N GLY A 316 44.57 -6.83 -0.60
CA GLY A 316 44.19 -5.48 -0.24
C GLY A 316 43.61 -4.61 -1.37
N MET A 317 43.44 -5.16 -2.59
CA MET A 317 42.66 -4.52 -3.66
C MET A 317 41.15 -4.71 -3.37
N HIS A 318 40.33 -3.74 -3.73
CA HIS A 318 38.91 -3.94 -3.77
C HIS A 318 38.53 -5.01 -4.81
N SER A 319 37.53 -5.86 -4.54
CA SER A 319 37.14 -7.01 -5.40
C SER A 319 36.96 -6.63 -6.87
N SER A 320 36.33 -5.48 -7.14
CA SER A 320 36.11 -4.98 -8.51
C SER A 320 37.42 -4.58 -9.24
N GLU A 321 38.37 -3.98 -8.51
CA GLU A 321 39.70 -3.64 -9.07
C GLU A 321 40.52 -4.90 -9.29
N ALA A 322 40.42 -5.86 -8.38
CA ALA A 322 41.09 -7.16 -8.52
C ALA A 322 40.56 -7.96 -9.72
N ALA A 323 39.24 -7.95 -9.95
CA ALA A 323 38.61 -8.59 -11.11
C ALA A 323 39.21 -8.11 -12.43
N GLU A 324 39.35 -6.80 -12.61
CA GLU A 324 39.96 -6.23 -13.82
C GLU A 324 41.45 -6.58 -13.93
N ALA A 325 42.19 -6.50 -12.84
CA ALA A 325 43.63 -6.83 -12.83
C ALA A 325 43.90 -8.32 -13.13
N ILE A 326 43.09 -9.22 -12.54
CA ILE A 326 43.18 -10.66 -12.80
C ILE A 326 42.86 -10.98 -14.26
N VAL A 327 41.85 -10.34 -14.86
CA VAL A 327 41.55 -10.53 -16.30
C VAL A 327 42.69 -10.04 -17.18
N GLU A 328 43.40 -8.94 -16.86
CA GLU A 328 44.56 -8.45 -17.60
C GLU A 328 45.74 -9.44 -17.50
N ASP A 329 46.02 -9.95 -16.32
CA ASP A 329 47.09 -10.95 -16.12
C ASP A 329 46.75 -12.31 -16.77
N LEU A 330 45.49 -12.74 -16.79
CA LEU A 330 45.05 -13.93 -17.53
C LEU A 330 45.24 -13.81 -19.05
N ASP A 331 44.99 -12.61 -19.61
CA ASP A 331 45.24 -12.32 -21.03
C ASP A 331 46.75 -12.31 -21.33
N ASP A 332 47.56 -11.70 -20.46
CA ASP A 332 49.02 -11.66 -20.59
C ASP A 332 49.67 -13.06 -20.50
N GLU A 333 49.11 -13.97 -19.69
CA GLU A 333 49.54 -15.37 -19.59
C GLU A 333 48.93 -16.26 -20.69
N GLY A 334 47.92 -15.77 -21.43
CA GLY A 334 47.23 -16.48 -22.48
C GLY A 334 46.21 -17.50 -21.96
N ALA A 335 45.77 -17.40 -20.72
CA ALA A 335 44.73 -18.21 -20.10
C ALA A 335 43.33 -17.66 -20.35
N LEU A 336 43.15 -16.38 -20.67
CA LEU A 336 41.92 -15.81 -21.14
C LEU A 336 41.67 -16.12 -22.61
N LEU A 337 40.64 -16.86 -22.94
CA LEU A 337 40.33 -17.30 -24.31
C LEU A 337 39.37 -16.39 -25.04
N ASP A 338 38.33 -15.89 -24.33
CA ASP A 338 37.33 -14.98 -24.84
C ASP A 338 36.75 -14.13 -23.71
N ARG A 339 36.22 -12.93 -24.07
CA ARG A 339 35.49 -12.04 -23.14
C ARG A 339 34.23 -11.54 -23.85
N ARG A 340 33.06 -11.85 -23.29
CA ARG A 340 31.76 -11.56 -23.90
C ARG A 340 30.93 -10.68 -22.99
N ASP A 341 30.41 -9.58 -23.55
CA ASP A 341 29.47 -8.71 -22.81
C ASP A 341 28.17 -9.45 -22.50
N ILE A 342 27.69 -9.34 -21.29
CA ILE A 342 26.41 -9.86 -20.83
C ILE A 342 25.72 -8.83 -19.93
N THR A 343 24.41 -8.92 -19.86
CA THR A 343 23.63 -8.33 -18.79
C THR A 343 23.06 -9.49 -17.97
N HIS A 344 23.27 -9.48 -16.66
CA HIS A 344 22.76 -10.51 -15.77
C HIS A 344 22.23 -9.92 -14.47
N THR A 345 21.34 -10.65 -13.82
CA THR A 345 20.80 -10.28 -12.51
C THR A 345 21.80 -10.64 -11.42
N VAL A 346 22.07 -9.68 -10.51
CA VAL A 346 22.88 -9.87 -9.31
C VAL A 346 22.08 -9.49 -8.08
N ASN A 347 22.32 -10.17 -6.96
CA ASN A 347 21.73 -9.80 -5.70
C ASN A 347 22.48 -8.61 -5.11
N VAL A 348 21.75 -7.57 -4.76
CA VAL A 348 22.26 -6.36 -4.10
C VAL A 348 21.55 -6.14 -2.78
N HIS A 349 22.22 -5.47 -1.84
CA HIS A 349 21.59 -5.05 -0.59
C HIS A 349 20.62 -3.89 -0.85
N GLU A 350 19.35 -4.03 -0.44
CA GLU A 350 18.28 -3.06 -0.72
C GLU A 350 18.59 -1.63 -0.25
N ARG A 351 19.37 -1.49 0.83
CA ARG A 351 19.68 -0.19 1.45
C ARG A 351 20.77 0.60 0.73
N CYS A 352 21.75 -0.05 0.11
CA CYS A 352 22.88 0.63 -0.49
C CYS A 352 23.09 0.30 -1.98
N GLY A 353 22.39 -0.71 -2.54
CA GLY A 353 22.56 -1.15 -3.91
C GLY A 353 23.90 -1.84 -4.20
N THR A 354 24.65 -2.21 -3.17
CA THR A 354 25.94 -2.90 -3.31
C THR A 354 25.70 -4.39 -3.48
N SER A 355 26.41 -5.02 -4.45
CA SER A 355 26.37 -6.47 -4.64
C SER A 355 26.81 -7.19 -3.37
N VAL A 356 26.05 -8.23 -3.00
CA VAL A 356 26.31 -8.98 -1.77
C VAL A 356 27.40 -10.02 -1.98
N GLU A 357 28.10 -10.37 -0.89
CA GLU A 357 29.06 -11.45 -0.79
C GLU A 357 28.54 -12.55 0.15
N PHE A 358 29.20 -13.71 0.18
CA PHE A 358 28.91 -14.77 1.14
C PHE A 358 30.14 -15.03 2.00
N LEU A 359 30.03 -14.81 3.31
CA LEU A 359 31.11 -14.99 4.26
C LEU A 359 30.75 -16.01 5.36
N VAL A 360 31.73 -16.78 5.83
CA VAL A 360 31.53 -17.69 6.95
C VAL A 360 31.77 -16.94 8.26
N THR A 361 30.72 -16.53 8.89
CA THR A 361 30.70 -15.77 10.15
C THR A 361 29.84 -16.44 11.20
N GLU A 362 30.06 -16.11 12.46
CA GLU A 362 29.18 -16.55 13.56
C GLU A 362 28.00 -15.59 13.67
N GLN A 363 26.78 -16.09 13.45
CA GLN A 363 25.58 -15.29 13.41
C GLN A 363 24.46 -15.91 14.27
N TRP A 364 23.52 -15.07 14.70
CA TRP A 364 22.28 -15.49 15.35
C TRP A 364 21.15 -15.65 14.33
N TYR A 365 20.38 -16.70 14.49
CA TYR A 365 19.27 -17.09 13.60
C TYR A 365 18.01 -17.43 14.38
N ILE A 366 16.85 -17.16 13.75
CA ILE A 366 15.55 -17.75 14.14
C ILE A 366 15.25 -18.90 13.19
N GLU A 367 15.03 -20.09 13.71
CA GLU A 367 14.67 -21.28 12.93
C GLU A 367 13.25 -21.12 12.36
N MET A 368 13.12 -21.12 11.01
CA MET A 368 11.85 -20.94 10.31
C MET A 368 11.53 -22.06 9.33
N LEU A 369 12.54 -22.65 8.71
CA LEU A 369 12.37 -23.59 7.60
C LEU A 369 11.61 -24.85 7.98
N ASP A 370 11.62 -25.25 9.24
CA ASP A 370 10.92 -26.41 9.76
C ASP A 370 9.40 -26.23 9.89
N LYS A 371 8.88 -24.96 9.84
CA LYS A 371 7.48 -24.61 10.07
C LYS A 371 6.82 -23.86 8.90
N THR A 372 7.40 -23.88 7.70
CA THR A 372 6.86 -23.17 6.54
C THR A 372 5.41 -23.54 6.23
N ASP A 373 5.02 -24.80 6.35
CA ASP A 373 3.63 -25.24 6.18
C ASP A 373 2.70 -24.60 7.24
N GLU A 374 3.15 -24.44 8.49
CA GLU A 374 2.40 -23.83 9.58
C GLU A 374 2.24 -22.31 9.33
N TYR A 375 3.30 -21.64 8.90
CA TYR A 375 3.26 -20.22 8.54
C TYR A 375 2.33 -19.92 7.35
N LEU A 376 2.23 -20.83 6.40
CA LEU A 376 1.23 -20.74 5.33
C LEU A 376 -0.21 -20.85 5.86
N GLU A 377 -0.45 -21.76 6.82
CA GLU A 377 -1.79 -21.92 7.40
C GLU A 377 -2.21 -20.70 8.20
N ILE A 378 -1.33 -20.11 9.03
CA ILE A 378 -1.68 -18.89 9.78
C ILE A 378 -1.93 -17.69 8.85
N GLY A 379 -1.21 -17.60 7.73
CA GLY A 379 -1.49 -16.58 6.71
C GLY A 379 -2.85 -16.76 6.02
N ARG A 380 -3.41 -17.99 5.97
CA ARG A 380 -4.74 -18.29 5.44
C ARG A 380 -5.88 -18.03 6.44
N GLU A 381 -5.58 -17.94 7.72
CA GLU A 381 -6.58 -17.65 8.75
C GLU A 381 -7.00 -16.18 8.78
N MET A 382 -6.21 -15.29 8.21
CA MET A 382 -6.48 -13.86 8.14
C MET A 382 -7.34 -13.51 6.92
N GLU A 383 -8.11 -12.42 7.04
CA GLU A 383 -8.69 -11.75 5.88
C GLU A 383 -7.65 -10.88 5.16
N TRP A 384 -7.69 -10.91 3.83
CA TRP A 384 -6.77 -10.14 2.97
C TRP A 384 -7.53 -9.13 2.13
N SER A 385 -7.28 -7.87 2.35
CA SER A 385 -7.86 -6.76 1.59
C SER A 385 -6.79 -6.06 0.72
N PRO A 386 -6.70 -6.38 -0.61
CA PRO A 386 -7.52 -7.34 -1.35
C PRO A 386 -6.97 -8.78 -1.29
N GLU A 387 -7.83 -9.78 -1.44
CA GLU A 387 -7.53 -11.23 -1.39
C GLU A 387 -6.33 -11.64 -2.29
N LYS A 388 -6.15 -10.99 -3.45
CA LYS A 388 -5.04 -11.27 -4.37
C LYS A 388 -3.64 -11.13 -3.75
N MET A 389 -3.50 -10.36 -2.67
CA MET A 389 -2.21 -10.10 -2.02
C MET A 389 -1.68 -11.30 -1.23
N PHE A 390 -2.55 -12.22 -0.82
CA PHE A 390 -2.14 -13.48 -0.21
C PHE A 390 -1.15 -14.26 -1.09
N THR A 391 -1.28 -14.20 -2.43
CA THR A 391 -0.36 -14.90 -3.35
C THR A 391 1.10 -14.43 -3.20
N ARG A 392 1.34 -13.15 -2.83
CA ARG A 392 2.70 -12.66 -2.57
C ARG A 392 3.28 -13.26 -1.29
N TYR A 393 2.46 -13.37 -0.25
CA TYR A 393 2.84 -14.03 0.99
C TYR A 393 3.11 -15.52 0.77
N GLU A 394 2.22 -16.23 0.05
CA GLU A 394 2.37 -17.64 -0.27
C GLU A 394 3.68 -17.92 -1.02
N HIS A 395 3.96 -17.15 -2.09
CA HIS A 395 5.21 -17.30 -2.86
C HIS A 395 6.46 -16.99 -2.02
N TRP A 396 6.38 -16.04 -1.10
CA TRP A 396 7.48 -15.72 -0.19
C TRP A 396 7.79 -16.90 0.73
N VAL A 397 6.78 -17.42 1.42
CA VAL A 397 6.95 -18.52 2.37
C VAL A 397 7.42 -19.80 1.67
N GLU A 398 6.87 -20.12 0.48
CA GLU A 398 7.32 -21.25 -0.34
C GLU A 398 8.75 -21.06 -0.90
N GLY A 399 9.19 -19.82 -1.05
CA GLY A 399 10.53 -19.46 -1.56
C GLY A 399 11.62 -19.32 -0.49
N LEU A 400 11.29 -19.55 0.79
CA LEU A 400 12.27 -19.46 1.87
C LEU A 400 13.37 -20.52 1.70
N GLN A 401 14.62 -20.08 1.80
CA GLN A 401 15.80 -20.95 1.67
C GLN A 401 16.71 -20.92 2.90
N TRP A 402 16.54 -19.90 3.74
CA TRP A 402 17.36 -19.63 4.91
C TRP A 402 16.49 -19.43 6.15
N ASP A 403 17.01 -19.83 7.31
CA ASP A 403 16.50 -19.33 8.57
C ASP A 403 16.78 -17.83 8.70
N TRP A 404 15.99 -17.13 9.50
CA TRP A 404 16.10 -15.68 9.60
C TRP A 404 17.36 -15.26 10.37
N LEU A 405 18.34 -14.67 9.69
CA LEU A 405 19.53 -14.10 10.29
C LEU A 405 19.17 -12.78 10.97
N ILE A 406 19.36 -12.70 12.31
CA ILE A 406 18.90 -11.57 13.13
C ILE A 406 20.03 -10.75 13.74
N SER A 407 21.30 -11.08 13.54
CA SER A 407 22.44 -10.31 14.03
C SER A 407 23.01 -9.33 13.01
N ARG A 408 23.36 -8.14 13.48
CA ARG A 408 23.94 -7.07 12.69
C ARG A 408 25.18 -6.51 13.36
N GLN A 409 26.27 -6.38 12.61
CA GLN A 409 27.55 -5.83 13.04
C GLN A 409 27.52 -4.31 12.95
N ARG A 410 26.62 -3.68 13.75
CA ARG A 410 26.36 -2.25 13.71
C ARG A 410 26.51 -1.61 15.09
N SER A 411 26.70 -0.28 15.11
CA SER A 411 26.92 0.49 16.34
C SER A 411 25.61 0.91 17.02
N SER A 412 24.53 1.13 16.27
CA SER A 412 23.23 1.52 16.81
C SER A 412 22.20 0.42 16.53
N GLY A 413 21.45 0.05 17.53
CA GLY A 413 20.45 -1.02 17.50
C GLY A 413 20.19 -1.54 18.89
N ILE A 414 19.33 -2.53 19.00
CA ILE A 414 19.01 -3.21 20.27
C ILE A 414 20.04 -4.29 20.52
N PRO A 415 20.80 -4.26 21.62
CA PRO A 415 21.82 -5.27 21.93
C PRO A 415 21.22 -6.65 22.19
N PHE A 416 21.92 -7.73 21.81
CA PHE A 416 21.64 -9.06 22.32
C PHE A 416 21.96 -9.12 23.81
N PRO A 417 21.08 -9.67 24.65
CA PRO A 417 21.31 -9.76 26.10
C PRO A 417 22.20 -10.97 26.44
N VAL A 418 23.42 -11.05 25.87
CA VAL A 418 24.28 -12.25 25.82
C VAL A 418 25.73 -11.96 26.15
N TRP A 419 26.36 -12.89 26.88
CA TRP A 419 27.79 -12.96 27.13
C TRP A 419 28.33 -14.36 26.84
N TYR A 420 29.63 -14.47 26.51
CA TYR A 420 30.31 -15.73 26.23
C TYR A 420 31.40 -16.01 27.25
N CYS A 421 31.50 -17.24 27.73
CA CYS A 421 32.61 -17.62 28.59
C CYS A 421 33.93 -17.56 27.82
N GLY A 422 34.91 -16.78 28.33
CA GLY A 422 36.21 -16.59 27.69
C GLY A 422 37.11 -17.86 27.67
N ASP A 423 36.74 -18.95 28.36
CA ASP A 423 37.48 -20.24 28.35
C ASP A 423 36.81 -21.32 27.51
N CYS A 424 35.50 -21.52 27.62
CA CYS A 424 34.78 -22.61 26.95
C CYS A 424 33.77 -22.20 25.93
N GLY A 425 33.54 -20.87 25.75
CA GLY A 425 32.57 -20.33 24.79
C GLY A 425 31.09 -20.55 25.17
N GLU A 426 30.81 -20.99 26.42
CA GLU A 426 29.44 -21.19 26.89
C GLU A 426 28.67 -19.88 26.83
N THR A 427 27.45 -19.91 26.25
CA THR A 427 26.54 -18.77 26.14
C THR A 427 25.84 -18.52 27.49
N VAL A 428 25.91 -17.29 27.97
CA VAL A 428 25.23 -16.83 29.18
C VAL A 428 24.28 -15.71 28.79
N VAL A 429 22.99 -15.87 29.05
CA VAL A 429 21.94 -14.88 28.73
C VAL A 429 21.52 -14.12 29.99
N ALA A 430 21.01 -12.90 29.84
CA ALA A 430 20.47 -12.09 30.91
C ALA A 430 19.29 -12.77 31.64
N GLU A 431 18.99 -12.32 32.83
CA GLU A 431 17.73 -12.66 33.52
C GLU A 431 16.62 -11.71 33.03
N LYS A 432 15.40 -12.24 32.80
CA LYS A 432 14.25 -11.46 32.29
C LYS A 432 13.93 -10.23 33.14
N ALA A 433 14.20 -10.29 34.46
CA ALA A 433 13.99 -9.19 35.40
C ALA A 433 14.95 -8.02 35.21
N ASP A 434 16.15 -8.25 34.65
CA ASP A 434 17.19 -7.23 34.52
C ASP A 434 17.11 -6.44 33.21
N LEU A 435 16.24 -6.88 32.26
CA LEU A 435 16.10 -6.23 30.95
C LEU A 435 15.49 -4.80 31.04
N PRO A 436 15.89 -3.88 30.16
CA PRO A 436 16.87 -4.06 29.07
C PRO A 436 18.32 -3.96 29.56
N VAL A 437 19.22 -4.71 28.91
CA VAL A 437 20.66 -4.71 29.19
C VAL A 437 21.47 -4.44 27.91
N ASP A 438 22.66 -3.86 28.10
CA ASP A 438 23.69 -3.73 27.05
C ASP A 438 24.96 -4.44 27.53
N PRO A 439 25.30 -5.64 27.01
CA PRO A 439 26.44 -6.44 27.47
C PRO A 439 27.78 -5.72 27.41
N LEU A 440 27.92 -4.71 26.51
CA LEU A 440 29.14 -3.90 26.46
C LEU A 440 29.30 -2.97 27.67
N SER A 441 28.27 -2.79 28.48
CA SER A 441 28.27 -1.86 29.61
C SER A 441 27.74 -2.43 30.92
N ASP A 442 27.03 -3.53 30.85
CA ASP A 442 26.42 -4.22 31.99
C ASP A 442 27.19 -5.51 32.31
N ASP A 443 27.22 -5.88 33.57
CA ASP A 443 27.91 -7.09 34.03
C ASP A 443 27.06 -8.33 33.72
N PRO A 444 27.67 -9.49 33.42
CA PRO A 444 26.91 -10.75 33.20
C PRO A 444 26.14 -11.15 34.47
N PRO A 445 25.01 -11.89 34.35
CA PRO A 445 24.13 -12.22 35.47
C PRO A 445 24.75 -13.25 36.46
N VAL A 446 25.95 -13.75 36.15
CA VAL A 446 26.65 -14.79 36.94
C VAL A 446 28.09 -14.40 37.22
N ASP A 447 28.59 -14.71 38.41
CA ASP A 447 29.99 -14.45 38.79
C ASP A 447 30.98 -15.44 38.14
N ALA A 448 30.52 -16.59 37.68
CA ALA A 448 31.32 -17.61 37.02
C ALA A 448 30.50 -18.49 36.09
N CYS A 449 31.13 -18.92 35.00
CA CYS A 449 30.53 -19.80 33.98
C CYS A 449 29.88 -21.06 34.57
N PRO A 450 28.61 -21.33 34.27
CA PRO A 450 27.92 -22.50 34.79
C PRO A 450 28.51 -23.82 34.28
N ALA A 451 29.16 -23.83 33.12
CA ALA A 451 29.73 -25.01 32.49
C ALA A 451 31.14 -25.37 33.01
N CYS A 452 32.05 -24.35 33.11
CA CYS A 452 33.47 -24.58 33.41
C CYS A 452 33.97 -23.89 34.69
N GLY A 453 33.23 -22.91 35.25
CA GLY A 453 33.60 -22.17 36.44
C GLY A 453 34.61 -21.04 36.21
N HIS A 454 34.89 -20.68 34.96
CA HIS A 454 35.71 -19.50 34.59
C HIS A 454 34.95 -18.21 34.94
N ASP A 455 35.71 -17.14 35.34
CA ASP A 455 35.16 -15.88 35.84
C ASP A 455 35.28 -14.70 34.86
N ALA A 456 35.77 -14.94 33.61
CA ALA A 456 35.83 -13.93 32.59
C ALA A 456 34.82 -14.23 31.48
N PHE A 457 34.11 -13.17 31.08
CA PHE A 457 33.10 -13.25 30.02
C PHE A 457 33.40 -12.18 28.94
N GLU A 458 33.10 -12.52 27.70
CA GLU A 458 33.17 -11.64 26.56
C GLU A 458 31.72 -11.23 26.21
N PRO A 459 31.38 -9.94 26.10
CA PRO A 459 30.05 -9.49 25.73
C PRO A 459 29.78 -9.75 24.25
N GLU A 460 28.53 -9.98 23.89
CA GLU A 460 28.08 -9.90 22.51
C GLU A 460 28.11 -8.44 22.07
N ASP A 461 28.69 -8.13 20.90
CA ASP A 461 28.80 -6.77 20.36
C ASP A 461 27.88 -6.53 19.17
N ASP A 462 27.25 -7.54 18.61
CA ASP A 462 26.21 -7.40 17.60
C ASP A 462 24.92 -6.82 18.18
N VAL A 463 24.09 -6.26 17.30
CA VAL A 463 22.74 -5.81 17.61
C VAL A 463 21.70 -6.59 16.84
N LEU A 464 20.46 -6.61 17.35
CA LEU A 464 19.33 -7.22 16.66
C LEU A 464 19.03 -6.51 15.37
N ASP A 465 18.61 -7.27 14.36
CA ASP A 465 17.99 -6.78 13.14
C ASP A 465 16.81 -5.84 13.47
N THR A 466 16.69 -4.74 12.74
CA THR A 466 15.59 -3.78 12.87
C THR A 466 14.22 -4.48 12.78
N TRP A 467 14.09 -5.40 11.82
CA TRP A 467 12.86 -6.17 11.63
C TRP A 467 12.53 -7.08 12.81
N ALA A 468 13.52 -7.56 13.56
CA ALA A 468 13.29 -8.37 14.76
C ALA A 468 12.61 -7.57 15.88
N THR A 469 12.69 -6.26 15.87
CA THR A 469 12.00 -5.36 16.80
C THR A 469 10.66 -4.89 16.25
N SER A 470 10.65 -4.33 15.04
CA SER A 470 9.41 -3.81 14.44
C SER A 470 8.35 -4.90 14.17
N SER A 471 8.75 -6.17 14.07
CA SER A 471 7.86 -7.31 14.01
C SER A 471 7.10 -7.60 15.32
N LEU A 472 7.42 -6.92 16.41
CA LEU A 472 6.76 -7.08 17.70
C LEU A 472 5.69 -6.01 18.00
N THR A 473 5.34 -5.18 17.03
CA THR A 473 4.39 -4.07 17.24
C THR A 473 3.07 -4.49 17.90
N PRO A 474 2.42 -5.62 17.58
CA PRO A 474 1.25 -6.07 18.32
C PRO A 474 1.52 -6.34 19.82
N LEU A 475 2.66 -6.92 20.12
CA LEU A 475 3.07 -7.20 21.50
C LEU A 475 3.49 -5.92 22.25
N ILE A 476 4.18 -5.00 21.56
CA ILE A 476 4.56 -3.69 22.09
C ILE A 476 3.32 -2.87 22.48
N ASN A 477 2.36 -2.80 21.57
CA ASN A 477 1.13 -2.03 21.77
C ASN A 477 0.19 -2.69 22.79
N ALA A 478 0.15 -4.02 22.87
CA ALA A 478 -0.61 -4.74 23.89
C ALA A 478 0.08 -4.73 25.27
N GLY A 479 1.29 -4.18 25.40
CA GLY A 479 2.03 -4.14 26.66
C GLY A 479 2.49 -5.51 27.14
N TRP A 480 2.98 -6.36 26.21
CA TRP A 480 3.50 -7.68 26.54
C TRP A 480 4.78 -7.58 27.37
N ASP A 481 4.81 -8.25 28.53
CA ASP A 481 5.93 -8.25 29.46
C ASP A 481 5.97 -9.53 30.28
N TRP A 482 7.08 -9.73 31.00
CA TRP A 482 7.29 -10.82 31.94
C TRP A 482 6.94 -10.44 33.36
N ASP A 483 6.01 -11.16 33.99
CA ASP A 483 5.68 -11.01 35.43
C ASP A 483 6.55 -11.92 36.27
N ASP A 484 7.53 -11.34 36.98
CA ASP A 484 8.45 -12.07 37.87
C ASP A 484 7.77 -12.74 39.05
N GLU A 485 6.61 -12.19 39.52
CA GLU A 485 5.88 -12.79 40.66
C GLU A 485 5.05 -13.99 40.21
N ALA A 486 4.44 -13.92 39.05
CA ALA A 486 3.66 -15.01 38.47
C ALA A 486 4.53 -16.03 37.73
N GLY A 487 5.67 -15.60 37.17
CA GLY A 487 6.58 -16.43 36.37
C GLY A 487 5.98 -16.78 35.01
N GLU A 488 5.23 -15.85 34.42
CA GLU A 488 4.58 -16.00 33.13
C GLU A 488 4.56 -14.68 32.36
N PHE A 489 4.36 -14.77 31.03
CA PHE A 489 4.13 -13.59 30.20
C PHE A 489 2.70 -13.07 30.37
N THR A 490 2.55 -11.76 30.39
CA THR A 490 1.28 -11.06 30.54
C THR A 490 1.16 -9.95 29.49
N MET A 491 -0.06 -9.46 29.28
CA MET A 491 -0.34 -8.27 28.46
C MET A 491 -1.08 -7.24 29.32
N GLU A 492 -0.69 -5.98 29.24
CA GLU A 492 -1.36 -4.87 29.93
C GLU A 492 -2.74 -4.61 29.31
N HIS A 493 -2.81 -4.67 27.97
CA HIS A 493 -4.01 -4.45 27.16
C HIS A 493 -4.35 -5.69 26.33
N PRO A 494 -4.80 -6.79 26.97
CA PRO A 494 -5.12 -8.03 26.26
C PRO A 494 -6.33 -7.88 25.31
N GLU A 495 -7.16 -6.85 25.49
CA GLU A 495 -8.29 -6.51 24.63
C GLU A 495 -7.84 -5.99 23.24
N LEU A 496 -6.61 -5.54 23.09
CA LEU A 496 -6.04 -5.12 21.81
C LEU A 496 -5.51 -6.30 20.99
N TYR A 497 -5.09 -7.39 21.65
CA TYR A 497 -4.56 -8.58 20.99
C TYR A 497 -5.69 -9.60 20.84
N ARG A 498 -5.96 -10.07 19.74
CA ARG A 498 -5.56 -10.05 18.36
C ARG A 498 -6.05 -8.77 17.67
N PHE A 499 -5.17 -8.03 16.97
CA PHE A 499 -5.52 -6.78 16.33
C PHE A 499 -6.55 -6.98 15.20
N ASP A 500 -7.51 -6.05 15.08
CA ASP A 500 -8.54 -6.11 14.04
C ASP A 500 -7.96 -5.83 12.66
N LEU A 501 -7.02 -4.88 12.56
CA LEU A 501 -6.47 -4.44 11.27
C LEU A 501 -4.95 -4.28 11.28
N ARG A 502 -4.29 -4.89 10.28
CA ARG A 502 -2.88 -4.71 9.93
C ARG A 502 -2.77 -4.03 8.56
N PRO A 503 -2.66 -2.69 8.49
CA PRO A 503 -2.50 -1.97 7.22
C PRO A 503 -1.04 -1.84 6.84
N GLN A 504 -0.68 -2.02 5.57
CA GLN A 504 0.69 -1.82 5.07
C GLN A 504 0.77 -1.76 3.54
N GLY A 505 1.96 -1.39 3.01
CA GLY A 505 2.30 -1.52 1.60
C GLY A 505 2.58 -2.98 1.19
N HIS A 506 2.41 -3.27 -0.10
CA HIS A 506 2.65 -4.62 -0.61
C HIS A 506 4.14 -5.00 -0.66
N ASP A 507 5.04 -4.02 -0.60
CA ASP A 507 6.49 -4.18 -0.59
C ASP A 507 7.03 -4.76 0.72
N ILE A 508 6.32 -4.61 1.83
CA ILE A 508 6.73 -5.13 3.13
C ILE A 508 5.94 -6.37 3.59
N ILE A 509 5.28 -7.09 2.66
CA ILE A 509 4.62 -8.38 2.98
C ILE A 509 5.64 -9.42 3.44
N SER A 510 6.78 -9.52 2.75
CA SER A 510 7.88 -10.42 3.10
C SER A 510 8.70 -9.96 4.31
N PHE A 511 8.70 -8.66 4.58
CA PHE A 511 9.42 -8.05 5.70
C PHE A 511 8.55 -7.98 6.96
N TRP A 512 7.78 -6.91 7.09
CA TRP A 512 7.08 -6.60 8.33
C TRP A 512 5.93 -7.57 8.63
N LEU A 513 5.06 -7.89 7.65
CA LEU A 513 3.93 -8.79 7.87
C LEU A 513 4.40 -10.21 8.22
N PHE A 514 5.26 -10.80 7.38
CA PHE A 514 5.71 -12.19 7.57
C PHE A 514 6.44 -12.36 8.91
N HIS A 515 7.41 -11.50 9.22
CA HIS A 515 8.16 -11.59 10.45
C HIS A 515 7.30 -11.34 11.70
N THR A 516 6.29 -10.44 11.61
CA THR A 516 5.34 -10.24 12.71
C THR A 516 4.48 -11.49 12.94
N LEU A 517 3.98 -12.11 11.87
CA LEU A 517 3.22 -13.36 11.98
C LEU A 517 4.06 -14.44 12.66
N VAL A 518 5.30 -14.64 12.21
CA VAL A 518 6.21 -15.64 12.78
C VAL A 518 6.45 -15.35 14.27
N LYS A 519 6.96 -14.17 14.62
CA LYS A 519 7.34 -13.88 16.02
C LYS A 519 6.15 -13.87 16.97
N CYS A 520 5.08 -13.19 16.62
CA CYS A 520 3.91 -13.15 17.50
C CYS A 520 3.27 -14.52 17.68
N TYR A 521 3.22 -15.33 16.63
CA TYR A 521 2.71 -16.70 16.69
C TYR A 521 3.60 -17.61 17.56
N GLU A 522 4.93 -17.52 17.42
CA GLU A 522 5.87 -18.32 18.26
C GLU A 522 5.76 -17.95 19.76
N HIS A 523 5.45 -16.69 20.10
CA HIS A 523 5.28 -16.27 21.49
C HIS A 523 3.92 -16.60 22.08
N THR A 524 2.84 -16.50 21.30
CA THR A 524 1.46 -16.58 21.81
C THR A 524 0.71 -17.82 21.37
N GLY A 525 1.12 -18.46 20.28
CA GLY A 525 0.38 -19.54 19.62
C GLY A 525 -0.90 -19.09 18.90
N GLU A 526 -1.09 -17.79 18.73
CA GLU A 526 -2.26 -17.18 18.08
C GLU A 526 -1.85 -16.26 16.93
N VAL A 527 -2.67 -16.21 15.89
CA VAL A 527 -2.49 -15.25 14.76
C VAL A 527 -2.73 -13.84 15.29
N PRO A 528 -1.78 -12.89 15.10
CA PRO A 528 -1.86 -11.58 15.73
C PRO A 528 -2.88 -10.61 15.12
N PHE A 529 -3.46 -10.89 13.95
CA PHE A 529 -4.39 -10.02 13.24
C PHE A 529 -5.62 -10.78 12.76
N GLU A 530 -6.75 -10.05 12.63
CA GLU A 530 -7.94 -10.55 11.93
C GLU A 530 -7.87 -10.24 10.43
N GLU A 531 -7.56 -8.99 10.07
CA GLU A 531 -7.48 -8.52 8.68
C GLU A 531 -6.12 -7.88 8.40
N THR A 532 -5.60 -8.08 7.17
CA THR A 532 -4.50 -7.28 6.63
C THR A 532 -4.96 -6.48 5.42
N MET A 533 -4.81 -5.14 5.47
CA MET A 533 -5.13 -4.22 4.37
C MET A 533 -3.85 -3.81 3.64
N ILE A 534 -3.68 -4.28 2.41
CA ILE A 534 -2.47 -4.09 1.62
C ILE A 534 -2.68 -3.00 0.56
N ASN A 535 -2.02 -1.87 0.70
CA ASN A 535 -2.06 -0.80 -0.28
C ASN A 535 -1.00 -0.97 -1.39
N GLY A 536 -1.29 -0.39 -2.57
CA GLY A 536 -0.35 -0.27 -3.68
C GLY A 536 0.60 0.91 -3.54
N HIS A 537 1.53 1.04 -4.47
CA HIS A 537 2.47 2.16 -4.54
C HIS A 537 1.87 3.40 -5.22
N VAL A 538 2.29 4.56 -4.76
CA VAL A 538 2.11 5.81 -5.48
C VAL A 538 3.27 5.98 -6.45
N LEU A 539 2.94 6.04 -7.75
CA LEU A 539 3.89 6.19 -8.84
C LEU A 539 3.96 7.65 -9.31
N ASP A 540 5.02 8.00 -10.02
CA ASP A 540 5.08 9.30 -10.69
C ASP A 540 4.09 9.38 -11.88
N GLU A 541 4.03 10.52 -12.57
CA GLU A 541 3.14 10.71 -13.73
C GLU A 541 3.42 9.75 -14.90
N ASN A 542 4.65 9.21 -14.98
CA ASN A 542 5.08 8.25 -15.99
C ASN A 542 4.80 6.81 -15.59
N ARG A 543 4.27 6.58 -14.39
CA ARG A 543 4.04 5.27 -13.77
C ARG A 543 5.33 4.56 -13.35
N GLU A 544 6.36 5.31 -13.00
CA GLU A 544 7.59 4.80 -12.42
C GLU A 544 7.57 4.94 -10.89
N LYS A 545 8.22 4.00 -10.18
CA LYS A 545 8.35 4.06 -8.72
C LYS A 545 9.07 5.35 -8.34
N MET A 546 8.52 6.10 -7.40
CA MET A 546 9.18 7.31 -6.88
C MET A 546 10.40 6.91 -6.04
N SER A 547 11.55 7.49 -6.35
CA SER A 547 12.76 7.33 -5.55
C SER A 547 13.61 8.59 -5.57
N LYS A 548 14.35 8.83 -4.46
CA LYS A 548 15.27 9.98 -4.36
C LYS A 548 16.41 9.88 -5.38
N SER A 549 16.87 8.66 -5.67
CA SER A 549 17.95 8.41 -6.63
C SER A 549 17.56 8.78 -8.07
N VAL A 550 16.29 8.61 -8.45
CA VAL A 550 15.76 9.01 -9.77
C VAL A 550 15.36 10.49 -9.79
N GLY A 551 15.10 11.10 -8.62
CA GLY A 551 14.71 12.50 -8.49
C GLY A 551 13.28 12.81 -8.94
N ASN A 552 12.38 11.82 -8.89
CA ASN A 552 10.97 11.91 -9.27
C ASN A 552 10.02 11.89 -8.05
N VAL A 553 10.55 12.06 -6.85
CA VAL A 553 9.75 12.10 -5.61
C VAL A 553 8.91 13.37 -5.58
N VAL A 554 7.63 13.22 -5.20
CA VAL A 554 6.73 14.33 -4.88
C VAL A 554 6.73 14.50 -3.36
N GLU A 555 7.22 15.66 -2.90
CA GLU A 555 7.32 15.97 -1.47
C GLU A 555 5.94 16.32 -0.90
N PRO A 556 5.55 15.75 0.25
CA PRO A 556 4.27 16.04 0.89
C PRO A 556 4.02 17.52 1.15
N GLU A 557 5.03 18.23 1.63
CA GLU A 557 4.97 19.64 1.98
C GLU A 557 4.61 20.52 0.80
N GLU A 558 5.09 20.19 -0.42
CA GLU A 558 4.75 20.91 -1.63
C GLU A 558 3.27 20.72 -1.98
N VAL A 559 2.76 19.50 -1.85
CA VAL A 559 1.35 19.18 -2.14
C VAL A 559 0.42 19.86 -1.14
N LEU A 560 0.72 19.74 0.16
CA LEU A 560 -0.09 20.32 1.24
C LEU A 560 -0.03 21.86 1.27
N ALA A 561 1.03 22.46 0.70
CA ALA A 561 1.12 23.91 0.54
C ALA A 561 0.32 24.45 -0.65
N GLU A 562 0.07 23.65 -1.69
CA GLU A 562 -0.68 24.07 -2.90
C GLU A 562 -2.16 23.72 -2.85
N PHE A 563 -2.51 22.57 -2.22
CA PHE A 563 -3.86 22.02 -2.22
C PHE A 563 -4.43 21.88 -0.80
N PRO A 564 -5.77 22.03 -0.63
CA PRO A 564 -6.42 21.68 0.63
C PRO A 564 -6.10 20.24 1.05
N VAL A 565 -5.92 20.01 2.34
CA VAL A 565 -5.68 18.67 2.89
C VAL A 565 -6.81 17.70 2.51
N ASP A 566 -8.05 18.13 2.61
CA ASP A 566 -9.19 17.30 2.20
C ASP A 566 -9.18 16.94 0.70
N ALA A 567 -8.54 17.75 -0.16
CA ALA A 567 -8.34 17.38 -1.57
C ALA A 567 -7.31 16.26 -1.71
N THR A 568 -6.26 16.25 -0.88
CA THR A 568 -5.28 15.18 -0.81
C THR A 568 -5.91 13.89 -0.29
N ARG A 569 -6.74 13.97 0.75
CA ARG A 569 -7.52 12.84 1.26
C ARG A 569 -8.48 12.27 0.22
N TYR A 570 -9.20 13.14 -0.51
CA TYR A 570 -10.05 12.75 -1.64
C TYR A 570 -9.26 12.04 -2.75
N TRP A 571 -8.05 12.52 -3.05
CA TRP A 571 -7.14 11.87 -4.00
C TRP A 571 -6.75 10.46 -3.52
N ALA A 572 -6.43 10.28 -2.25
CA ALA A 572 -6.04 8.97 -1.68
C ALA A 572 -7.14 7.91 -1.87
N ALA A 573 -8.42 8.30 -1.79
CA ALA A 573 -9.54 7.42 -2.12
C ALA A 573 -9.72 7.18 -3.63
N GLY A 574 -8.75 7.55 -4.47
CA GLY A 574 -8.87 7.57 -5.95
C GLY A 574 -8.71 6.24 -6.65
N THR A 575 -8.19 5.22 -5.97
CA THR A 575 -7.93 3.91 -6.56
C THR A 575 -8.41 2.79 -5.64
N ALA A 576 -8.50 1.58 -6.17
CA ALA A 576 -8.80 0.41 -5.34
C ALA A 576 -7.59 0.07 -4.46
N VAL A 577 -7.84 -0.36 -3.23
CA VAL A 577 -6.80 -0.86 -2.32
C VAL A 577 -6.02 -1.99 -3.00
N GLY A 578 -4.70 -1.94 -2.92
CA GLY A 578 -3.80 -2.92 -3.54
C GLY A 578 -3.40 -2.66 -5.00
N ASP A 579 -3.89 -1.59 -5.61
CA ASP A 579 -3.49 -1.22 -6.96
C ASP A 579 -2.51 -0.04 -6.94
N ASP A 580 -1.43 -0.14 -7.72
CA ASP A 580 -0.50 0.95 -7.94
C ASP A 580 -1.12 2.03 -8.83
N PHE A 581 -0.91 3.29 -8.50
CA PHE A 581 -1.50 4.38 -9.28
C PHE A 581 -0.60 5.61 -9.37
N PRO A 582 -0.65 6.35 -10.50
CA PRO A 582 0.16 7.53 -10.67
C PRO A 582 -0.42 8.73 -9.90
N PHE A 583 0.45 9.51 -9.26
CA PHE A 583 0.11 10.81 -8.71
C PHE A 583 -0.27 11.79 -9.83
N LYS A 584 -1.43 12.44 -9.71
CA LYS A 584 -1.92 13.43 -10.70
C LYS A 584 -2.60 14.59 -10.02
N GLU A 585 -2.12 15.79 -10.23
CA GLU A 585 -2.78 17.03 -9.75
C GLU A 585 -4.24 17.17 -10.18
N LYS A 586 -4.61 16.61 -11.32
CA LYS A 586 -6.01 16.65 -11.81
C LYS A 586 -6.99 16.09 -10.79
N ASP A 587 -6.58 15.06 -10.03
CA ASP A 587 -7.44 14.39 -9.07
C ASP A 587 -7.55 15.23 -7.78
N LEU A 588 -6.48 15.91 -7.36
CA LEU A 588 -6.51 16.93 -6.30
C LEU A 588 -7.47 18.06 -6.64
N ARG A 589 -7.41 18.58 -7.88
CA ARG A 589 -8.33 19.63 -8.35
C ARG A 589 -9.79 19.17 -8.44
N ALA A 590 -10.04 17.87 -8.56
CA ALA A 590 -11.41 17.34 -8.47
C ALA A 590 -11.91 17.36 -7.00
N GLY A 591 -11.04 17.08 -6.04
CA GLY A 591 -11.31 17.22 -4.60
C GLY A 591 -11.64 18.67 -4.23
N GLU A 592 -10.83 19.65 -4.66
CA GLU A 592 -11.12 21.08 -4.43
C GLU A 592 -12.51 21.49 -4.93
N LYS A 593 -12.92 20.99 -6.09
CA LYS A 593 -14.25 21.28 -6.65
C LYS A 593 -15.36 20.69 -5.81
N LEU A 594 -15.16 19.48 -5.27
CA LEU A 594 -16.13 18.84 -4.39
C LEU A 594 -16.26 19.61 -3.06
N ILE A 595 -15.14 19.97 -2.43
CA ILE A 595 -15.10 20.77 -1.19
C ILE A 595 -15.90 22.08 -1.40
N ARG A 596 -15.63 22.80 -2.48
CA ARG A 596 -16.34 24.05 -2.83
C ARG A 596 -17.83 23.81 -3.08
N LYS A 597 -18.19 22.68 -3.72
CA LYS A 597 -19.59 22.32 -3.97
C LYS A 597 -20.31 22.03 -2.64
N LEU A 598 -19.67 21.25 -1.74
CA LEU A 598 -20.20 20.93 -0.42
C LEU A 598 -20.43 22.21 0.40
N TRP A 599 -19.42 23.08 0.48
CA TRP A 599 -19.52 24.37 1.17
C TRP A 599 -20.67 25.24 0.67
N ASN A 600 -20.83 25.36 -0.65
CA ASN A 600 -21.89 26.15 -1.25
C ASN A 600 -23.28 25.50 -1.07
N ALA A 601 -23.38 24.18 -1.12
CA ALA A 601 -24.61 23.46 -0.84
C ALA A 601 -25.05 23.68 0.62
N SER A 602 -24.11 23.61 1.58
CA SER A 602 -24.36 23.86 3.00
C SER A 602 -24.92 25.27 3.26
N LYS A 603 -24.33 26.31 2.62
CA LYS A 603 -24.84 27.69 2.68
C LYS A 603 -26.26 27.79 2.13
N LEU A 604 -26.56 27.06 1.08
CA LEU A 604 -27.89 27.06 0.49
C LEU A 604 -28.89 26.35 1.37
N VAL A 605 -28.53 25.18 1.93
CA VAL A 605 -29.37 24.45 2.92
C VAL A 605 -29.69 25.37 4.12
N GLU A 606 -28.69 26.05 4.67
CA GLU A 606 -28.88 27.00 5.77
C GLU A 606 -29.85 28.13 5.40
N SER A 607 -29.77 28.64 4.18
CA SER A 607 -30.64 29.69 3.69
C SER A 607 -32.10 29.25 3.48
N LEU A 608 -32.30 28.00 3.05
CA LEU A 608 -33.63 27.43 2.74
C LEU A 608 -34.32 26.85 3.96
N ALA A 609 -33.52 26.35 4.89
CA ALA A 609 -34.01 25.73 6.14
C ALA A 609 -33.30 26.35 7.37
N PRO A 610 -33.53 27.63 7.69
CA PRO A 610 -32.90 28.30 8.84
C PRO A 610 -33.39 27.77 10.16
N GLU A 611 -32.64 28.00 11.23
CA GLU A 611 -33.06 27.71 12.60
C GLU A 611 -34.37 28.47 13.03
N PRO A 612 -35.19 27.91 13.91
CA PRO A 612 -35.09 26.55 14.48
C PRO A 612 -35.44 25.49 13.42
N TYR A 613 -34.76 24.36 13.47
CA TYR A 613 -35.04 23.27 12.53
C TYR A 613 -36.46 22.72 12.77
N PRO A 614 -37.18 22.36 11.69
CA PRO A 614 -38.49 21.78 11.85
C PRO A 614 -38.37 20.38 12.47
N ASP A 615 -39.30 20.09 13.40
CA ASP A 615 -39.51 18.74 13.90
C ASP A 615 -39.82 17.77 12.76
N ALA A 616 -39.57 16.45 12.97
CA ALA A 616 -39.97 15.44 12.00
C ALA A 616 -41.45 15.58 11.68
N PRO A 617 -41.85 15.75 10.41
CA PRO A 617 -43.23 15.89 10.03
C PRO A 617 -44.01 14.60 10.37
N ALA A 618 -45.31 14.75 10.69
CA ALA A 618 -46.15 13.59 10.91
C ALA A 618 -46.25 12.71 9.66
N ASP A 619 -46.53 11.42 9.84
CA ASP A 619 -46.74 10.49 8.73
C ASP A 619 -47.77 11.04 7.72
N GLY A 620 -47.34 11.20 6.46
CA GLY A 620 -48.12 11.73 5.36
C GLY A 620 -48.00 13.24 5.13
N GLU A 621 -47.16 13.96 5.90
CA GLU A 621 -46.85 15.36 5.66
C GLU A 621 -45.61 15.56 4.72
N LEU A 622 -44.76 14.56 4.59
CA LEU A 622 -43.72 14.52 3.54
C LEU A 622 -44.39 14.35 2.17
N ARG A 623 -43.94 15.11 1.17
CA ARG A 623 -44.34 14.86 -0.21
C ARG A 623 -43.61 13.62 -0.75
N GLU A 624 -44.07 13.08 -1.86
CA GLU A 624 -43.45 11.90 -2.46
C GLU A 624 -42.00 12.14 -2.85
N LEU A 625 -41.63 13.34 -3.34
CA LEU A 625 -40.26 13.67 -3.65
C LEU A 625 -39.34 13.75 -2.40
N ASP A 626 -39.88 14.19 -1.27
CA ASP A 626 -39.16 14.20 0.00
C ASP A 626 -38.87 12.78 0.47
N ARG A 627 -39.90 11.92 0.42
CA ARG A 627 -39.78 10.49 0.73
C ARG A 627 -38.77 9.79 -0.18
N TRP A 628 -38.90 10.06 -1.47
CA TRP A 628 -38.00 9.48 -2.47
C TRP A 628 -36.52 9.82 -2.20
N LEU A 629 -36.19 11.08 -2.00
CA LEU A 629 -34.80 11.48 -1.70
C LEU A 629 -34.26 10.80 -0.43
N LEU A 630 -35.09 10.76 0.64
CA LEU A 630 -34.64 10.16 1.90
C LEU A 630 -34.55 8.64 1.80
N ALA A 631 -35.42 7.96 1.04
CA ALA A 631 -35.33 6.54 0.77
C ALA A 631 -34.10 6.19 -0.12
N GLU A 632 -33.84 6.97 -1.18
CA GLU A 632 -32.61 6.83 -1.98
C GLU A 632 -31.35 7.03 -1.12
N LEU A 633 -31.40 7.94 -0.15
CA LEU A 633 -30.30 8.17 0.78
C LEU A 633 -30.14 6.99 1.77
N ASP A 634 -31.23 6.36 2.20
CA ASP A 634 -31.18 5.15 3.03
C ASP A 634 -30.47 4.00 2.28
N ASP A 635 -30.84 3.74 1.01
CA ASP A 635 -30.17 2.75 0.17
C ASP A 635 -28.67 3.07 0.00
N ARG A 636 -28.33 4.36 -0.10
CA ARG A 636 -26.92 4.80 -0.18
C ARG A 636 -26.18 4.64 1.14
N VAL A 637 -26.82 4.85 2.29
CA VAL A 637 -26.22 4.60 3.61
C VAL A 637 -25.86 3.12 3.74
N GLU A 638 -26.80 2.21 3.48
CA GLU A 638 -26.52 0.76 3.52
C GLU A 638 -25.37 0.38 2.56
N ARG A 639 -25.45 0.84 1.31
CA ARG A 639 -24.44 0.56 0.30
C ARG A 639 -23.07 1.10 0.65
N LEU A 640 -22.96 2.31 1.21
CA LEU A 640 -21.70 2.91 1.59
C LEU A 640 -21.12 2.23 2.82
N THR A 641 -21.94 1.77 3.75
CA THR A 641 -21.51 0.96 4.89
C THR A 641 -20.80 -0.29 4.39
N ASP A 642 -21.45 -1.09 3.52
CA ASP A 642 -20.84 -2.27 2.90
C ASP A 642 -19.49 -1.93 2.22
N LEU A 643 -19.43 -0.80 1.48
CA LEU A 643 -18.23 -0.41 0.76
C LEU A 643 -17.08 0.03 1.69
N PHE A 644 -17.37 0.62 2.84
CA PHE A 644 -16.35 0.93 3.85
C PHE A 644 -15.88 -0.33 4.57
N GLU A 645 -16.78 -1.23 4.92
CA GLU A 645 -16.46 -2.55 5.49
C GLU A 645 -15.58 -3.37 4.52
N ASP A 646 -15.91 -3.39 3.24
CA ASP A 646 -15.13 -4.04 2.17
C ASP A 646 -13.81 -3.30 1.79
N ARG A 647 -13.47 -2.19 2.45
CA ARG A 647 -12.31 -1.32 2.12
C ARG A 647 -12.32 -0.78 0.67
N ALA A 648 -13.50 -0.69 0.06
CA ALA A 648 -13.73 -0.28 -1.33
C ALA A 648 -13.88 1.26 -1.45
N PHE A 649 -12.96 2.03 -0.86
CA PHE A 649 -13.04 3.49 -0.71
C PHE A 649 -13.21 4.25 -2.02
N SER A 650 -12.63 3.78 -3.11
CA SER A 650 -12.77 4.43 -4.42
C SER A 650 -14.20 4.36 -4.96
N LYS A 651 -14.86 3.25 -4.77
CA LYS A 651 -16.28 3.10 -5.13
C LYS A 651 -17.18 3.92 -4.21
N ALA A 652 -16.91 3.87 -2.89
CA ALA A 652 -17.64 4.67 -1.90
C ALA A 652 -17.55 6.17 -2.23
N ARG A 653 -16.34 6.67 -2.51
CA ARG A 653 -16.10 8.06 -2.92
C ARG A 653 -16.88 8.44 -4.17
N ASP A 654 -16.83 7.63 -5.22
CA ASP A 654 -17.43 7.96 -6.50
C ASP A 654 -18.97 7.88 -6.45
N GLU A 655 -19.53 6.86 -5.78
CA GLU A 655 -20.99 6.73 -5.57
C GLU A 655 -21.52 7.87 -4.70
N LEU A 656 -20.87 8.17 -3.57
CA LEU A 656 -21.28 9.26 -2.67
C LEU A 656 -21.20 10.62 -3.38
N ARG A 657 -20.07 10.91 -4.09
CA ARG A 657 -19.91 12.14 -4.85
C ARG A 657 -20.98 12.28 -5.92
N SER A 658 -21.27 11.22 -6.68
CA SER A 658 -22.26 11.25 -7.76
C SER A 658 -23.66 11.52 -7.22
N PHE A 659 -24.06 10.85 -6.15
CA PHE A 659 -25.36 11.03 -5.54
C PHE A 659 -25.52 12.43 -4.92
N PHE A 660 -24.51 12.88 -4.17
CA PHE A 660 -24.51 14.23 -3.60
C PHE A 660 -24.55 15.31 -4.71
N TRP A 661 -23.73 15.18 -5.75
CA TRP A 661 -23.62 16.22 -6.78
C TRP A 661 -24.86 16.28 -7.67
N ASN A 662 -25.27 15.15 -8.21
CA ASN A 662 -26.34 15.10 -9.21
C ASN A 662 -27.71 15.10 -8.53
N THR A 663 -28.03 14.06 -7.73
CA THR A 663 -29.37 13.88 -7.16
C THR A 663 -29.70 14.90 -6.11
N PHE A 664 -28.79 15.16 -5.15
CA PHE A 664 -29.08 16.14 -4.09
C PHE A 664 -28.91 17.58 -4.58
N CYS A 665 -27.74 17.94 -5.15
CA CYS A 665 -27.46 19.34 -5.46
C CYS A 665 -28.11 19.82 -6.75
N ASP A 666 -28.03 19.05 -7.84
CA ASP A 666 -28.48 19.51 -9.14
C ASP A 666 -29.98 19.30 -9.35
N ASP A 667 -30.59 18.32 -8.65
CA ASP A 667 -32.02 18.06 -8.75
C ASP A 667 -32.77 18.53 -7.51
N TYR A 668 -32.63 17.87 -6.35
CA TYR A 668 -33.50 18.15 -5.19
C TYR A 668 -33.33 19.56 -4.63
N LEU A 669 -32.12 20.06 -4.46
CA LEU A 669 -31.89 21.44 -3.98
C LEU A 669 -32.53 22.49 -4.90
N GLU A 670 -32.52 22.28 -6.20
CA GLU A 670 -33.15 23.19 -7.16
C GLU A 670 -34.69 23.15 -7.05
N ILE A 671 -35.24 21.99 -6.78
CA ILE A 671 -36.66 21.81 -6.51
C ILE A 671 -37.04 22.49 -5.17
N ALA A 672 -36.27 22.25 -4.13
CA ALA A 672 -36.52 22.81 -2.80
C ALA A 672 -36.47 24.36 -2.76
N LYS A 673 -35.69 25.01 -3.64
CA LYS A 673 -35.68 26.47 -3.77
C LYS A 673 -37.05 27.08 -4.11
N GLN A 674 -37.93 26.30 -4.70
CA GLN A 674 -39.27 26.74 -5.07
C GLN A 674 -40.33 26.41 -3.96
N ARG A 675 -39.86 25.89 -2.82
CA ARG A 675 -40.70 25.45 -1.70
C ARG A 675 -40.34 26.23 -0.43
N GLU A 676 -41.37 26.62 0.30
CA GLU A 676 -41.27 27.32 1.61
C GLU A 676 -42.04 26.54 2.69
N ASP A 677 -42.05 25.19 2.62
CA ASP A 677 -42.77 24.35 3.57
C ASP A 677 -41.81 23.61 4.54
N ALA A 678 -42.34 23.22 5.71
CA ALA A 678 -41.58 22.56 6.75
C ALA A 678 -41.04 21.18 6.32
N ALA A 679 -41.75 20.46 5.43
CA ALA A 679 -41.33 19.16 4.94
C ALA A 679 -40.05 19.27 4.09
N ALA A 680 -39.96 20.23 3.16
CA ALA A 680 -38.77 20.51 2.42
C ALA A 680 -37.60 20.91 3.31
N ALA A 681 -37.81 21.77 4.30
CA ALA A 681 -36.79 22.20 5.25
C ALA A 681 -36.27 21.01 6.08
N TYR A 682 -37.16 20.16 6.60
CA TYR A 682 -36.77 18.91 7.29
C TYR A 682 -35.94 18.00 6.40
N THR A 683 -36.40 17.72 5.17
CA THR A 683 -35.71 16.83 4.22
C THR A 683 -34.32 17.35 3.89
N LEU A 684 -34.21 18.66 3.61
CA LEU A 684 -32.90 19.30 3.34
C LEU A 684 -31.93 19.13 4.49
N ARG A 685 -32.36 19.39 5.74
CA ARG A 685 -31.48 19.26 6.90
C ARG A 685 -31.09 17.83 7.17
N THR A 686 -32.05 16.92 7.14
CA THR A 686 -31.84 15.49 7.37
C THR A 686 -30.85 14.92 6.33
N ALA A 687 -31.07 15.19 5.05
CA ALA A 687 -30.20 14.72 3.99
C ALA A 687 -28.80 15.34 4.11
N HIS A 688 -28.69 16.66 4.31
CA HIS A 688 -27.40 17.35 4.41
C HIS A 688 -26.57 16.86 5.60
N ARG A 689 -27.18 16.69 6.78
CA ARG A 689 -26.50 16.15 7.97
C ARG A 689 -25.94 14.76 7.71
N ARG A 690 -26.70 13.89 7.02
CA ARG A 690 -26.24 12.55 6.62
C ARG A 690 -25.12 12.60 5.59
N PHE A 691 -25.18 13.49 4.60
CA PHE A 691 -24.07 13.70 3.66
C PHE A 691 -22.78 14.13 4.37
N LEU A 692 -22.86 15.03 5.37
CA LEU A 692 -21.65 15.41 6.12
C LEU A 692 -21.04 14.20 6.83
N LYS A 693 -21.86 13.38 7.51
CA LYS A 693 -21.39 12.17 8.18
C LYS A 693 -20.76 11.16 7.19
N LEU A 694 -21.40 10.93 6.04
CA LEU A 694 -20.90 10.01 5.01
C LEU A 694 -19.58 10.50 4.37
N PHE A 695 -19.39 11.82 4.24
CA PHE A 695 -18.14 12.40 3.77
C PHE A 695 -17.05 12.51 4.85
N ALA A 696 -17.39 12.46 6.14
CA ALA A 696 -16.46 12.74 7.22
C ALA A 696 -15.18 11.90 7.20
N PRO A 697 -15.19 10.59 6.93
CA PRO A 697 -13.94 9.84 6.78
C PRO A 697 -13.05 10.34 5.65
N LEU A 698 -13.65 10.76 4.52
CA LEU A 698 -12.93 11.18 3.30
C LEU A 698 -12.49 12.65 3.33
N LEU A 699 -13.32 13.55 3.89
CA LEU A 699 -13.16 15.00 3.87
C LEU A 699 -13.23 15.53 5.31
N ALA A 700 -12.22 15.19 6.12
CA ALA A 700 -12.25 15.35 7.56
C ALA A 700 -12.44 16.80 8.03
N HIS A 701 -11.78 17.77 7.40
CA HIS A 701 -11.74 19.14 7.87
C HIS A 701 -12.97 19.95 7.48
N VAL A 702 -13.39 19.89 6.22
CA VAL A 702 -14.56 20.66 5.75
C VAL A 702 -15.86 20.16 6.39
N THR A 703 -15.96 18.84 6.63
CA THR A 703 -17.13 18.27 7.29
C THR A 703 -17.19 18.64 8.77
N GLU A 704 -16.07 18.65 9.47
CA GLU A 704 -15.96 19.10 10.86
C GLU A 704 -16.35 20.58 10.99
N GLU A 705 -15.81 21.44 10.08
CA GLU A 705 -16.18 22.87 10.09
C GLU A 705 -17.68 23.10 9.87
N LEU A 706 -18.25 22.41 8.88
CA LEU A 706 -19.68 22.52 8.58
C LEU A 706 -20.56 21.94 9.69
N TRP A 707 -20.09 20.87 10.34
CA TRP A 707 -20.77 20.29 11.49
C TRP A 707 -20.86 21.29 12.65
N HIS A 708 -19.73 21.88 13.01
CA HIS A 708 -19.69 22.89 14.07
C HIS A 708 -20.50 24.14 13.73
N ASP A 709 -20.45 24.59 12.49
CA ASP A 709 -21.20 25.79 12.07
C ASP A 709 -22.73 25.58 12.08
N MET A 710 -23.20 24.30 11.89
CA MET A 710 -24.60 24.04 11.61
C MET A 710 -25.31 23.11 12.61
N TYR A 711 -24.58 22.25 13.33
CA TYR A 711 -25.20 21.16 14.11
C TYR A 711 -24.65 20.96 15.52
N ALA A 712 -23.43 21.40 15.84
CA ALA A 712 -22.80 21.11 17.14
C ALA A 712 -23.50 21.77 18.36
N GLU A 713 -24.15 22.95 18.22
CA GLU A 713 -24.87 23.58 19.30
C GLU A 713 -26.16 22.81 19.70
N GLU A 714 -26.77 22.10 18.72
CA GLU A 714 -27.93 21.22 18.98
C GLU A 714 -27.50 19.92 19.64
N ALA A 715 -26.27 19.43 19.31
CA ALA A 715 -25.67 18.25 19.89
C ALA A 715 -25.44 18.36 21.41
N SER A 716 -25.20 19.55 21.91
CA SER A 716 -24.88 19.81 23.33
C SER A 716 -26.07 19.98 24.24
N ASP A 717 -27.30 20.08 23.74
CA ASP A 717 -28.52 20.25 24.55
C ASP A 717 -29.35 18.96 24.64
N PRO A 718 -29.20 18.14 25.70
CA PRO A 718 -29.92 16.89 25.84
C PRO A 718 -31.47 17.05 25.96
N ASP A 719 -31.97 18.25 26.17
CA ASP A 719 -33.42 18.55 26.27
C ASP A 719 -34.01 19.07 24.95
N ALA A 720 -33.15 19.44 23.95
CA ALA A 720 -33.58 19.94 22.64
C ALA A 720 -33.75 18.82 21.58
N VAL A 721 -33.56 17.57 21.97
CA VAL A 721 -33.42 16.47 21.05
C VAL A 721 -34.71 15.68 20.92
N ASP A 722 -35.41 15.87 19.81
CA ASP A 722 -36.40 14.89 19.33
C ASP A 722 -35.67 13.58 18.99
N ALA A 723 -36.23 12.41 19.21
CA ALA A 723 -35.58 11.09 19.09
C ALA A 723 -34.97 10.81 17.73
N ALA A 724 -35.32 11.54 16.67
CA ALA A 724 -34.73 11.52 15.36
C ALA A 724 -33.44 12.39 15.24
N VAL A 725 -33.17 13.28 16.20
CA VAL A 725 -31.98 14.13 16.34
C VAL A 725 -31.00 13.53 17.37
N ALA A 726 -31.50 12.60 18.24
CA ALA A 726 -30.72 11.89 19.26
C ALA A 726 -29.68 10.89 18.72
N ASP A 727 -29.38 10.95 17.46
CA ASP A 727 -28.46 10.11 16.74
C ASP A 727 -27.00 10.52 17.09
N GLY A 728 -26.56 10.27 18.33
CA GLY A 728 -25.18 10.41 18.78
C GLY A 728 -24.52 11.75 18.43
N ALA A 729 -25.23 12.86 18.64
CA ALA A 729 -24.72 14.20 18.39
C ALA A 729 -23.62 14.54 19.42
N ARG A 730 -22.35 14.51 18.98
CA ARG A 730 -21.18 14.86 19.78
C ARG A 730 -20.55 16.18 19.26
N ASP A 731 -19.63 16.75 20.02
CA ASP A 731 -18.96 18.00 19.66
C ASP A 731 -18.16 17.87 18.34
N SER A 732 -17.62 16.69 18.02
CA SER A 732 -16.98 16.38 16.74
C SER A 732 -17.84 15.45 15.88
N ILE A 733 -17.87 15.71 14.55
CA ILE A 733 -18.54 14.82 13.60
C ILE A 733 -17.90 13.44 13.56
N HIS A 734 -16.61 13.34 13.84
CA HIS A 734 -15.84 12.10 13.81
C HIS A 734 -16.14 11.15 14.99
N LEU A 735 -16.80 11.68 16.01
CA LEU A 735 -17.30 10.93 17.17
C LEU A 735 -18.83 10.76 17.12
N ALA A 736 -19.51 11.33 16.12
CA ALA A 736 -20.95 11.17 15.93
C ALA A 736 -21.25 9.83 15.27
N ASP A 737 -22.36 9.18 15.65
CA ASP A 737 -22.73 7.86 15.13
C ASP A 737 -22.88 7.88 13.60
N TRP A 738 -22.42 6.81 12.93
CA TRP A 738 -22.64 6.58 11.50
C TRP A 738 -24.15 6.62 11.18
N PRO A 739 -24.56 7.16 10.01
CA PRO A 739 -25.98 7.27 9.71
C PRO A 739 -26.65 5.90 9.58
N GLU A 740 -27.77 5.70 10.28
CA GLU A 740 -28.63 4.53 10.09
C GLU A 740 -29.76 4.86 9.10
N PRO A 741 -30.30 3.87 8.32
CA PRO A 741 -31.48 4.06 7.49
C PRO A 741 -32.68 4.57 8.28
N LEU A 742 -33.44 5.51 7.72
CA LEU A 742 -34.70 6.01 8.33
C LEU A 742 -35.86 5.02 8.17
N GLY A 743 -35.70 4.06 7.24
CA GLY A 743 -36.71 3.05 6.95
C GLY A 743 -37.94 3.61 6.20
N LEU A 744 -37.71 4.63 5.36
CA LEU A 744 -38.78 5.22 4.55
C LEU A 744 -39.01 4.42 3.27
N GLU A 745 -40.27 4.13 2.96
CA GLU A 745 -40.63 3.52 1.68
C GLU A 745 -41.03 4.59 0.67
N ALA A 746 -40.52 4.50 -0.56
CA ALA A 746 -40.83 5.37 -1.68
C ALA A 746 -40.92 4.59 -2.99
N ASP A 747 -41.53 5.20 -4.02
CA ASP A 747 -41.48 4.69 -5.39
C ASP A 747 -40.22 5.22 -6.06
N HIS A 748 -39.17 4.40 -6.08
CA HIS A 748 -37.84 4.77 -6.61
C HIS A 748 -37.91 5.07 -8.12
N GLU A 749 -38.66 4.28 -8.89
CA GLU A 749 -38.81 4.46 -10.34
C GLU A 749 -39.57 5.74 -10.69
N ALA A 750 -40.66 6.00 -10.00
CA ALA A 750 -41.45 7.21 -10.24
C ALA A 750 -40.70 8.49 -9.82
N GLY A 751 -39.94 8.44 -8.71
CA GLY A 751 -39.11 9.56 -8.27
C GLY A 751 -37.95 9.85 -9.21
N ALA A 752 -37.27 8.83 -9.70
CA ALA A 752 -36.22 8.96 -10.71
C ALA A 752 -36.80 9.54 -12.03
N ALA A 753 -37.96 9.07 -12.47
CA ALA A 753 -38.64 9.61 -13.65
C ALA A 753 -39.04 11.09 -13.46
N ALA A 754 -39.53 11.48 -12.29
CA ALA A 754 -39.87 12.88 -11.99
C ALA A 754 -38.64 13.80 -12.02
N THR A 755 -37.53 13.38 -11.46
CA THR A 755 -36.27 14.14 -11.50
C THR A 755 -35.71 14.23 -12.93
N ALA A 756 -35.81 13.18 -13.73
CA ALA A 756 -35.43 13.19 -15.15
C ALA A 756 -36.30 14.19 -15.96
N VAL A 757 -37.61 14.25 -15.69
CA VAL A 757 -38.50 15.25 -16.28
C VAL A 757 -38.05 16.68 -15.95
N VAL A 758 -37.78 16.95 -14.67
CA VAL A 758 -37.29 18.28 -14.22
C VAL A 758 -35.96 18.62 -14.93
N GLY A 759 -35.04 17.67 -15.00
CA GLY A 759 -33.75 17.81 -15.71
C GLY A 759 -33.94 18.16 -17.18
N ALA A 760 -34.81 17.42 -17.91
CA ALA A 760 -35.13 17.65 -19.32
C ALA A 760 -35.73 19.06 -19.54
N LEU A 761 -36.68 19.47 -18.70
CA LEU A 761 -37.32 20.80 -18.81
C LEU A 761 -36.35 21.95 -18.46
N ARG A 762 -35.42 21.74 -17.52
CA ARG A 762 -34.35 22.73 -17.23
C ARG A 762 -33.41 22.88 -18.43
N LYS A 763 -33.02 21.78 -19.04
CA LYS A 763 -32.20 21.76 -20.26
C LYS A 763 -32.91 22.47 -21.39
N TYR A 764 -34.18 22.19 -21.64
CA TYR A 764 -35.02 22.86 -22.63
C TYR A 764 -35.04 24.39 -22.43
N LYS A 765 -35.30 24.86 -21.19
CA LYS A 765 -35.27 26.30 -20.90
C LYS A 765 -33.90 26.92 -21.14
N SER A 766 -32.83 26.24 -20.81
CA SER A 766 -31.46 26.70 -21.02
C SER A 766 -31.11 26.80 -22.53
N GLU A 767 -31.47 25.82 -23.33
CA GLU A 767 -31.19 25.75 -24.77
C GLU A 767 -32.02 26.82 -25.52
N ASN A 768 -33.24 27.08 -25.05
CA ASN A 768 -34.11 28.10 -25.61
C ASN A 768 -33.90 29.48 -24.97
N GLN A 769 -32.86 29.68 -24.14
CA GLN A 769 -32.53 30.94 -23.46
C GLN A 769 -33.70 31.50 -22.63
N LEU A 770 -34.56 30.62 -22.11
CA LEU A 770 -35.64 30.97 -21.21
C LEU A 770 -35.12 31.07 -19.77
N PRO A 771 -35.57 32.04 -18.98
CA PRO A 771 -35.29 32.02 -17.54
C PRO A 771 -35.92 30.77 -16.88
N LEU A 772 -35.29 30.24 -15.83
CA LEU A 772 -35.80 29.05 -15.14
C LEU A 772 -37.22 29.21 -14.59
N ASN A 773 -37.62 30.42 -14.24
CA ASN A 773 -38.98 30.78 -13.80
C ASN A 773 -39.94 31.13 -14.93
N ALA A 774 -39.54 30.91 -16.20
CA ALA A 774 -40.47 31.08 -17.31
C ALA A 774 -41.61 30.05 -17.24
N GLU A 775 -42.84 30.49 -17.47
CA GLU A 775 -44.03 29.61 -17.55
C GLU A 775 -43.97 28.78 -18.84
N LEU A 776 -44.24 27.46 -18.71
CA LEU A 776 -44.43 26.53 -19.82
C LEU A 776 -45.93 26.28 -19.95
N ASP A 777 -46.48 26.50 -21.13
CA ASP A 777 -47.93 26.44 -21.33
C ASP A 777 -48.51 25.03 -21.15
N ALA A 778 -47.92 24.01 -21.84
CA ALA A 778 -48.33 22.63 -21.74
C ALA A 778 -47.14 21.68 -21.86
N VAL A 779 -47.12 20.66 -20.98
CA VAL A 779 -46.11 19.60 -20.96
C VAL A 779 -46.81 18.25 -20.89
N GLU A 780 -46.46 17.35 -21.77
CA GLU A 780 -46.91 15.93 -21.72
C GLU A 780 -45.72 15.06 -21.32
N VAL A 781 -45.90 14.21 -20.33
CA VAL A 781 -44.91 13.27 -19.79
C VAL A 781 -45.36 11.85 -20.08
N TYR A 782 -44.51 11.09 -20.76
CA TYR A 782 -44.71 9.67 -21.07
C TYR A 782 -43.79 8.85 -20.17
N ALA A 783 -44.14 8.80 -18.90
CA ALA A 783 -43.53 8.00 -17.81
C ALA A 783 -44.47 8.01 -16.61
N ASP A 784 -44.27 7.12 -15.66
CA ASP A 784 -44.99 7.13 -14.40
C ASP A 784 -44.34 8.12 -13.41
N VAL A 785 -44.97 9.28 -13.27
CA VAL A 785 -44.61 10.32 -12.32
C VAL A 785 -45.74 10.66 -11.37
N ARG A 786 -46.68 9.69 -11.19
CA ARG A 786 -47.85 9.88 -10.32
C ARG A 786 -47.45 10.13 -8.87
N GLY A 787 -48.00 11.18 -8.28
CA GLY A 787 -47.66 11.65 -6.94
C GLY A 787 -46.62 12.77 -6.95
N PHE A 788 -45.87 12.97 -8.03
CA PHE A 788 -44.84 13.99 -8.18
C PHE A 788 -45.28 15.19 -9.05
N GLU A 789 -46.52 15.19 -9.54
CA GLU A 789 -47.00 16.20 -10.49
C GLU A 789 -46.93 17.63 -9.92
N ASP A 790 -47.25 17.80 -8.64
CA ASP A 790 -47.21 19.12 -7.98
C ASP A 790 -45.77 19.65 -7.87
N ASP A 791 -44.78 18.77 -7.66
CA ASP A 791 -43.39 19.13 -7.57
C ASP A 791 -42.85 19.53 -8.97
N VAL A 792 -43.13 18.73 -10.00
CA VAL A 792 -42.74 19.04 -11.41
C VAL A 792 -43.40 20.37 -11.86
N THR A 793 -44.69 20.56 -11.64
CA THR A 793 -45.40 21.81 -12.03
C THR A 793 -44.88 23.03 -11.28
N GLY A 794 -44.64 22.88 -9.97
CA GLY A 794 -44.18 23.98 -9.12
C GLY A 794 -42.76 24.44 -9.50
N VAL A 795 -41.84 23.50 -9.65
CA VAL A 795 -40.43 23.79 -9.97
C VAL A 795 -40.24 24.31 -11.38
N MET A 796 -40.94 23.71 -12.35
CA MET A 796 -40.77 24.06 -13.76
C MET A 796 -41.79 25.08 -14.27
N HIS A 797 -42.65 25.57 -13.36
CA HIS A 797 -43.69 26.57 -13.74
C HIS A 797 -44.51 26.10 -14.94
N VAL A 798 -45.03 24.84 -14.90
CA VAL A 798 -45.84 24.28 -15.95
C VAL A 798 -47.32 24.62 -15.67
N ALA A 799 -48.00 25.23 -16.63
CA ALA A 799 -49.41 25.60 -16.43
C ALA A 799 -50.37 24.40 -16.62
N ASP A 800 -50.08 23.49 -17.55
CA ASP A 800 -50.85 22.28 -17.81
C ASP A 800 -49.92 21.08 -17.98
N LEU A 801 -49.91 20.16 -16.99
CA LEU A 801 -49.11 18.92 -17.01
C LEU A 801 -50.03 17.72 -17.25
N ALA A 802 -49.78 16.99 -18.36
CA ALA A 802 -50.44 15.74 -18.66
C ALA A 802 -49.52 14.55 -18.51
N VAL A 803 -49.83 13.60 -17.64
CA VAL A 803 -49.03 12.41 -17.37
C VAL A 803 -49.64 11.20 -18.03
N HIS A 804 -48.85 10.46 -18.80
CA HIS A 804 -49.23 9.28 -19.57
C HIS A 804 -48.40 8.02 -19.13
N PRO A 805 -48.66 7.46 -17.95
CA PRO A 805 -47.80 6.44 -17.34
C PRO A 805 -47.74 5.09 -18.09
N ASP A 806 -48.81 4.78 -18.81
CA ASP A 806 -48.97 3.49 -19.49
C ASP A 806 -49.07 3.62 -21.03
N ALA A 807 -48.72 4.81 -21.58
CA ALA A 807 -48.84 5.08 -23.02
C ALA A 807 -47.48 5.24 -23.68
N ASP A 808 -47.33 4.65 -24.84
CA ASP A 808 -46.16 4.92 -25.67
C ASP A 808 -46.18 6.37 -26.15
N ALA A 809 -45.02 7.03 -26.10
CA ALA A 809 -44.89 8.39 -26.62
C ALA A 809 -45.20 8.42 -28.14
N PRO A 810 -45.93 9.43 -28.63
CA PRO A 810 -46.29 9.51 -30.06
C PRO A 810 -45.13 10.02 -30.91
N VAL A 811 -44.03 9.28 -30.90
CA VAL A 811 -42.81 9.56 -31.60
C VAL A 811 -42.55 8.56 -32.71
N GLU A 812 -41.98 8.99 -33.80
CA GLU A 812 -41.52 8.13 -34.88
C GLU A 812 -40.01 8.15 -34.95
N THR A 813 -39.37 7.00 -35.07
CA THR A 813 -37.94 6.92 -35.33
C THR A 813 -37.68 7.25 -36.80
N VAL A 814 -36.87 8.28 -37.04
CA VAL A 814 -36.47 8.71 -38.37
C VAL A 814 -34.96 8.52 -38.50
N ILE A 815 -34.57 7.93 -39.60
CA ILE A 815 -33.14 7.80 -39.90
C ILE A 815 -32.61 9.18 -40.33
N THR A 816 -31.65 9.70 -39.56
CA THR A 816 -31.02 11.03 -39.82
C THR A 816 -29.67 10.92 -40.51
N GLY A 817 -29.04 9.73 -40.43
CA GLY A 817 -27.77 9.48 -41.08
C GLY A 817 -27.46 7.99 -41.23
N ILE A 818 -26.60 7.71 -42.17
CA ILE A 818 -25.98 6.39 -42.34
C ILE A 818 -24.49 6.62 -42.47
N ASP A 819 -23.74 6.15 -41.51
CA ASP A 819 -22.28 6.22 -41.52
C ASP A 819 -21.68 4.88 -41.99
N LEU A 820 -20.73 4.97 -42.94
CA LEU A 820 -20.02 3.82 -43.47
C LEU A 820 -18.74 3.53 -42.64
N ASP A 821 -18.53 2.27 -42.24
CA ASP A 821 -17.23 1.87 -41.73
C ASP A 821 -16.21 1.74 -42.87
N TYR A 822 -15.43 2.78 -43.09
CA TYR A 822 -14.46 2.83 -44.21
C TYR A 822 -13.36 1.78 -44.08
N ALA A 823 -13.09 1.27 -42.88
CA ALA A 823 -12.11 0.23 -42.66
C ALA A 823 -12.57 -1.09 -43.27
N THR A 824 -13.88 -1.35 -43.25
CA THR A 824 -14.52 -2.58 -43.80
C THR A 824 -15.00 -2.39 -45.23
N VAL A 825 -15.67 -1.27 -45.53
CA VAL A 825 -16.25 -1.00 -46.85
C VAL A 825 -15.18 -0.68 -47.90
N GLY A 826 -14.12 0.03 -47.53
CA GLY A 826 -13.03 0.45 -48.42
C GLY A 826 -12.35 -0.72 -49.16
N PRO A 827 -11.84 -1.74 -48.42
CA PRO A 827 -11.24 -2.94 -49.04
C PRO A 827 -12.21 -3.79 -49.90
N LYS A 828 -13.50 -3.78 -49.53
CA LYS A 828 -14.51 -4.63 -50.16
C LYS A 828 -15.05 -4.02 -51.48
N TYR A 829 -15.29 -2.71 -51.51
CA TYR A 829 -15.98 -2.03 -52.61
C TYR A 829 -15.09 -1.05 -53.40
N GLY A 830 -13.93 -0.66 -52.84
CA GLY A 830 -12.93 0.12 -53.55
C GLY A 830 -13.46 1.47 -54.15
N ASN A 831 -13.34 1.61 -55.44
CA ASN A 831 -13.77 2.85 -56.13
C ASN A 831 -15.30 3.10 -56.08
N ARG A 832 -16.11 2.12 -55.70
CA ARG A 832 -17.56 2.24 -55.57
C ARG A 832 -18.02 2.90 -54.27
N VAL A 833 -17.14 3.07 -53.28
CA VAL A 833 -17.49 3.70 -51.99
C VAL A 833 -18.06 5.09 -52.18
N GLY A 834 -17.45 5.88 -53.06
CA GLY A 834 -17.95 7.21 -53.35
C GLY A 834 -19.33 7.27 -54.08
N ASP A 835 -19.68 6.20 -54.85
CA ASP A 835 -21.00 6.07 -55.47
C ASP A 835 -22.04 5.66 -54.41
N ILE A 836 -21.63 4.79 -53.45
CA ILE A 836 -22.45 4.38 -52.30
C ILE A 836 -22.76 5.60 -51.41
N GLU A 837 -21.76 6.39 -51.07
CA GLU A 837 -21.93 7.63 -50.27
C GLU A 837 -22.85 8.62 -50.97
N ALA A 838 -22.67 8.78 -52.27
CA ALA A 838 -23.49 9.71 -53.06
C ALA A 838 -24.94 9.24 -53.18
N ALA A 839 -25.19 7.90 -53.12
CA ALA A 839 -26.53 7.36 -53.12
C ALA A 839 -27.19 7.48 -51.73
N ILE A 840 -26.43 7.26 -50.64
CA ILE A 840 -26.87 7.54 -49.28
C ILE A 840 -27.24 9.01 -49.09
N ALA A 841 -26.39 9.91 -49.54
CA ALA A 841 -26.64 11.37 -49.46
C ALA A 841 -27.86 11.82 -50.28
N ARG A 842 -28.34 11.02 -51.24
CA ARG A 842 -29.57 11.29 -52.04
C ARG A 842 -30.78 10.52 -51.51
N GLU A 843 -30.64 9.83 -50.38
CA GLU A 843 -31.68 8.95 -49.80
C GLU A 843 -32.13 7.83 -50.78
N GLU A 844 -31.22 7.39 -51.70
CA GLU A 844 -31.46 6.32 -52.67
C GLU A 844 -31.05 4.98 -52.13
N TYR A 845 -31.66 4.55 -51.01
CA TYR A 845 -31.36 3.30 -50.30
C TYR A 845 -32.62 2.65 -49.74
N GLU A 846 -32.53 1.38 -49.38
CA GLU A 846 -33.58 0.61 -48.70
C GLU A 846 -32.92 -0.18 -47.56
N ILE A 847 -33.51 -0.12 -46.36
CA ILE A 847 -33.05 -0.89 -45.19
C ILE A 847 -34.05 -2.01 -44.96
N ASP A 848 -33.56 -3.23 -44.92
CA ASP A 848 -34.34 -4.45 -44.58
C ASP A 848 -33.63 -5.17 -43.41
N GLY A 849 -34.08 -4.92 -42.20
CA GLY A 849 -33.43 -5.40 -40.98
C GLY A 849 -31.99 -4.88 -40.85
N ASP A 850 -31.00 -5.76 -40.79
CA ASP A 850 -29.59 -5.48 -40.66
C ASP A 850 -28.86 -5.27 -42.00
N GLU A 851 -29.63 -5.17 -43.12
CA GLU A 851 -29.07 -5.00 -44.45
C GLU A 851 -29.42 -3.63 -45.03
N LEU A 852 -28.42 -2.94 -45.56
CA LEU A 852 -28.57 -1.69 -46.30
C LEU A 852 -28.35 -1.95 -47.80
N HIS A 853 -29.42 -1.78 -48.58
CA HIS A 853 -29.39 -1.90 -50.05
C HIS A 853 -29.19 -0.53 -50.70
N VAL A 854 -28.00 -0.29 -51.27
CA VAL A 854 -27.65 1.00 -51.86
C VAL A 854 -26.79 0.82 -53.12
N ASP A 855 -27.07 1.57 -54.18
CA ASP A 855 -26.35 1.51 -55.48
C ASP A 855 -26.11 0.07 -56.03
N GLY A 856 -27.08 -0.82 -55.81
CA GLY A 856 -27.00 -2.24 -56.24
C GLY A 856 -25.99 -3.10 -55.48
N VAL A 857 -25.60 -2.69 -54.30
CA VAL A 857 -24.88 -3.50 -53.31
C VAL A 857 -25.69 -3.65 -52.04
N THR A 858 -25.42 -4.70 -51.29
CA THR A 858 -25.98 -4.92 -49.97
C THR A 858 -24.83 -4.83 -48.94
N LEU A 859 -24.93 -3.87 -48.04
CA LEU A 859 -24.05 -3.74 -46.87
C LEU A 859 -24.70 -4.45 -45.68
N THR A 860 -23.91 -5.08 -44.85
CA THR A 860 -24.40 -5.88 -43.70
C THR A 860 -23.55 -5.69 -42.46
N GLY A 861 -24.18 -5.77 -41.31
CA GLY A 861 -23.48 -5.79 -40.01
C GLY A 861 -22.52 -4.65 -39.79
N ASP A 862 -21.21 -4.93 -39.66
CA ASP A 862 -20.17 -3.96 -39.31
C ASP A 862 -19.81 -2.99 -40.45
N GLU A 863 -20.49 -3.01 -41.60
CA GLU A 863 -20.17 -2.18 -42.77
C GLU A 863 -20.76 -0.81 -42.71
N PHE A 864 -21.80 -0.61 -41.91
CA PHE A 864 -22.48 0.68 -41.72
C PHE A 864 -23.11 0.78 -40.32
N SER A 865 -23.35 1.99 -39.88
CA SER A 865 -24.18 2.30 -38.71
C SER A 865 -25.30 3.27 -39.14
N ILE A 866 -26.46 3.11 -38.50
CA ILE A 866 -27.63 3.97 -38.75
C ILE A 866 -27.69 4.96 -37.58
N GLU A 867 -27.71 6.23 -37.89
CA GLU A 867 -28.07 7.30 -36.94
C GLU A 867 -29.59 7.46 -36.98
N GLU A 868 -30.23 7.17 -35.88
CA GLU A 868 -31.66 7.29 -35.69
C GLU A 868 -31.98 8.41 -34.73
N GLU A 869 -32.98 9.24 -35.03
CA GLU A 869 -33.53 10.25 -34.15
C GLU A 869 -35.02 10.01 -33.97
N ARG A 870 -35.47 10.08 -32.74
CA ARG A 870 -36.92 10.01 -32.45
C ARG A 870 -37.48 11.45 -32.63
N GLN A 871 -38.52 11.57 -33.45
CA GLN A 871 -39.12 12.84 -33.73
C GLN A 871 -40.64 12.81 -33.42
N TYR A 872 -41.08 13.92 -32.82
CA TYR A 872 -42.50 14.18 -32.62
C TYR A 872 -43.05 14.98 -33.81
N ARG A 873 -44.15 14.53 -34.36
CA ARG A 873 -44.78 15.18 -35.55
C ARG A 873 -45.86 16.21 -35.20
N GLY A 874 -46.13 16.44 -33.92
CA GLY A 874 -47.06 17.44 -33.42
C GLY A 874 -46.49 18.85 -33.32
N ASP A 875 -47.32 19.78 -32.83
CA ASP A 875 -46.91 21.14 -32.53
C ASP A 875 -46.26 21.17 -31.12
N GLY A 876 -44.98 20.74 -31.01
CA GLY A 876 -44.23 20.69 -29.76
C GLY A 876 -42.79 20.24 -29.96
N GLU A 877 -41.93 20.45 -28.95
CA GLU A 877 -40.54 20.02 -28.93
C GLU A 877 -40.40 18.73 -28.10
N LEU A 878 -39.71 17.74 -28.66
CA LEU A 878 -39.47 16.46 -28.03
C LEU A 878 -38.20 16.53 -27.18
N LEU A 879 -38.30 16.17 -25.92
CA LEU A 879 -37.18 16.01 -25.03
C LEU A 879 -37.10 14.54 -24.58
N GLU A 880 -35.90 14.03 -24.51
CA GLU A 880 -35.61 12.68 -23.99
C GLU A 880 -34.61 12.77 -22.84
N ALA A 881 -34.91 12.08 -21.75
CA ALA A 881 -34.02 11.95 -20.62
C ALA A 881 -34.19 10.53 -20.03
N ASP A 882 -33.14 9.73 -20.08
CA ASP A 882 -33.18 8.32 -19.72
C ASP A 882 -34.34 7.60 -20.43
N ASP A 883 -35.22 6.92 -19.71
CA ASP A 883 -36.40 6.22 -20.22
C ASP A 883 -37.66 7.13 -20.33
N VAL A 884 -37.51 8.43 -20.08
CA VAL A 884 -38.62 9.40 -20.03
C VAL A 884 -38.69 10.21 -21.30
N VAL A 885 -39.87 10.34 -21.85
CA VAL A 885 -40.18 11.23 -22.98
C VAL A 885 -41.05 12.38 -22.52
N VAL A 886 -40.62 13.59 -22.84
CA VAL A 886 -41.34 14.82 -22.51
C VAL A 886 -41.60 15.64 -23.78
N ILE A 887 -42.83 16.11 -23.96
CA ILE A 887 -43.21 16.97 -25.07
C ILE A 887 -43.61 18.33 -24.50
N VAL A 888 -42.94 19.38 -24.95
CA VAL A 888 -43.24 20.78 -24.55
C VAL A 888 -43.97 21.44 -25.70
N SER A 889 -45.17 21.96 -25.47
CA SER A 889 -45.98 22.63 -26.47
C SER A 889 -46.28 24.08 -26.04
N GLU A 890 -46.23 25.02 -27.01
CA GLU A 890 -46.74 26.37 -26.83
C GLU A 890 -48.25 26.39 -27.07
N ALA A 891 -49.01 27.14 -26.26
CA ALA A 891 -50.46 27.18 -26.30
C ALA A 891 -51.05 27.89 -27.56
#